data_b54b7ebf17807cb3304520c6eca67d7b
#
_entry.id   b54b7ebf17807cb3304520c6eca67d7b
#
_cell.length_a   1.000
_cell.length_b   1.000
_cell.length_c   1.000
_cell.angle_alpha   90.00
_cell.angle_beta   90.00
_cell.angle_gamma   90.00
#
_symmetry.space_group_name_H-M   'P 1'
#
loop_
_entity.id
_entity.type
_entity.pdbx_description
1 polymer ?
#
loop_
_entity_poly.entity_id
_entity_poly.type
_entity_poly.pdbx_seq_one_letter_code
_entity_poly.pdbx_strand_id
1 'polypeptide(L)'
;MKISLQNFTPWLVQPQGDDRYLFPRGMSALHFDFPRGTFCGEIVTPSQYLSLDVTVLGDRAAGICFEFTEEDAPGPGMTVKMGVLPGLKTRLAIPFSALSGGDVFLPRTPGKLKTVVGGHPMHLDRLVRFGICVDKTPHDLTLKLENLCILDEEPDYPLEHRIMVDELGQKKVSDWKNKTHGKEALIAALRAEAADTTETPLPDRSVWGGWTKKKLKAGTGYFSLHHDGRRWWLCDPDGYAFFSTGFDCVGLGDQCNLTGITGLCENLPPKTEIGWSKGKWMGKETENFNYFVHNAYLAFGEDYYGIWADMIRRRLISWGSNTIACWSDMNFIRREKMPYVIIGWGYPQTKTAVFRDFPDVFSPEFEENAEQWAHFLDETKGDAYLLGYFLSNEPAWAFVNNINLAAAALAGAEHTHCKDYIVGRLKEQYGEISALNAAWNASFDSFDALYTPFEAEDLHNTRAMEDLRLCALEMIRRYIRIPSEAARRVDPNHLNLGIRYAWLSSPDLAAGCEYTDIFSFNCYSMDPTSMIEDFSLLTGKPVIIGEFHFGALDRGMDATGLRGVESQTERGIAYRYYMHHAAAHPACLGAHYFILYDQAYLGRFDGENYQIGALDVCSRPYPEFIDGVRRANGELYAVADGTLAPTDEAAKEIPAISY
;
A
#
# COMPACT_ATOMS: atom_id res chain seq x y z
N MET A 1 29.21 -17.15 -8.64
CA MET A 1 29.87 -17.83 -7.48
C MET A 1 28.82 -18.68 -6.76
N LYS A 2 29.13 -19.97 -6.42
CA LYS A 2 28.24 -20.81 -5.60
C LYS A 2 28.48 -20.55 -4.10
N ILE A 3 27.42 -20.47 -3.32
CA ILE A 3 27.48 -20.31 -1.88
C ILE A 3 26.86 -21.56 -1.22
N SER A 4 27.63 -22.21 -0.33
CA SER A 4 27.13 -23.40 0.38
C SER A 4 26.23 -22.98 1.55
N LEU A 5 25.02 -23.50 1.59
CA LEU A 5 24.10 -23.30 2.73
C LEU A 5 24.63 -23.89 4.04
N GLN A 6 25.60 -24.82 3.99
CA GLN A 6 26.29 -25.35 5.17
C GLN A 6 27.18 -24.31 5.87
N ASN A 7 27.53 -23.22 5.18
CA ASN A 7 28.30 -22.12 5.75
C ASN A 7 27.45 -21.09 6.50
N PHE A 8 26.14 -21.29 6.55
CA PHE A 8 25.25 -20.41 7.27
C PHE A 8 25.20 -20.74 8.77
N THR A 9 25.12 -19.69 9.57
CA THR A 9 24.88 -19.81 11.00
C THR A 9 23.37 -19.71 11.25
N PRO A 10 22.70 -20.79 11.73
CA PRO A 10 21.29 -20.77 12.02
C PRO A 10 21.01 -20.03 13.34
N TRP A 11 20.02 -19.15 13.32
CA TRP A 11 19.42 -18.56 14.51
C TRP A 11 17.96 -19.01 14.60
N LEU A 12 17.66 -19.86 15.58
CA LEU A 12 16.37 -20.51 15.78
C LEU A 12 15.89 -21.42 14.62
N VAL A 13 16.66 -21.56 13.56
CA VAL A 13 16.36 -22.43 12.42
C VAL A 13 16.91 -23.82 12.68
N GLN A 14 16.16 -24.85 12.31
CA GLN A 14 16.52 -26.27 12.51
C GLN A 14 16.76 -26.96 11.16
N PRO A 15 18.01 -27.28 10.80
CA PRO A 15 18.30 -28.10 9.63
C PRO A 15 17.66 -29.49 9.77
N GLN A 16 16.96 -29.94 8.72
CA GLN A 16 16.26 -31.23 8.69
C GLN A 16 16.85 -32.23 7.68
N GLY A 17 18.01 -31.90 7.07
CA GLY A 17 18.62 -32.66 5.97
C GLY A 17 17.97 -32.37 4.61
N ASP A 18 18.60 -32.83 3.52
CA ASP A 18 18.13 -32.63 2.14
C ASP A 18 17.80 -31.18 1.79
N ASP A 19 18.64 -30.23 2.23
CA ASP A 19 18.48 -28.78 2.04
C ASP A 19 17.15 -28.21 2.61
N ARG A 20 16.55 -28.92 3.60
CA ARG A 20 15.34 -28.50 4.30
C ARG A 20 15.69 -27.84 5.62
N TYR A 21 15.00 -26.73 5.89
CA TYR A 21 15.19 -25.91 7.08
C TYR A 21 13.83 -25.57 7.70
N LEU A 22 13.65 -25.94 8.96
CA LEU A 22 12.48 -25.56 9.74
C LEU A 22 12.73 -24.20 10.39
N PHE A 23 11.90 -23.24 10.06
CA PHE A 23 11.77 -21.93 10.69
C PHE A 23 10.60 -21.99 11.67
N PRO A 24 10.87 -22.09 12.98
CA PRO A 24 9.81 -22.15 13.99
C PRO A 24 8.95 -20.89 13.98
N ARG A 25 7.73 -21.02 14.46
CA ARG A 25 6.84 -19.88 14.67
C ARG A 25 7.53 -18.79 15.49
N GLY A 26 7.68 -17.60 14.89
CA GLY A 26 8.42 -16.50 15.45
C GLY A 26 9.44 -15.97 14.44
N MET A 27 10.36 -15.13 14.91
CA MET A 27 11.47 -14.64 14.08
C MET A 27 12.59 -15.69 14.04
N SER A 28 13.08 -16.01 12.85
CA SER A 28 14.19 -16.94 12.66
C SER A 28 14.99 -16.59 11.41
N ALA A 29 16.29 -16.92 11.40
CA ALA A 29 17.18 -16.54 10.32
C ALA A 29 18.34 -17.54 10.10
N LEU A 30 18.81 -17.60 8.85
CA LEU A 30 20.07 -18.18 8.45
C LEU A 30 21.02 -17.03 8.06
N HIS A 31 22.13 -16.84 8.78
CA HIS A 31 23.08 -15.78 8.51
C HIS A 31 24.33 -16.30 7.81
N PHE A 32 24.73 -15.62 6.77
CA PHE A 32 25.99 -15.87 6.05
C PHE A 32 26.91 -14.65 6.21
N ASP A 33 28.03 -14.85 6.87
CA ASP A 33 29.07 -13.83 6.99
C ASP A 33 30.02 -13.96 5.80
N PHE A 34 30.16 -12.89 5.04
CA PHE A 34 31.11 -12.87 3.93
C PHE A 34 32.56 -12.85 4.49
N PRO A 35 33.45 -13.66 3.94
CA PRO A 35 34.87 -13.57 4.34
C PRO A 35 35.40 -12.15 4.16
N ARG A 36 36.17 -11.65 5.12
CA ARG A 36 36.81 -10.33 5.01
C ARG A 36 37.57 -10.23 3.69
N GLY A 37 37.34 -9.13 2.96
CA GLY A 37 37.92 -8.92 1.64
C GLY A 37 37.11 -9.51 0.47
N THR A 38 35.99 -10.21 0.73
CA THR A 38 35.09 -10.73 -0.33
C THR A 38 34.58 -9.63 -1.25
N PHE A 39 34.38 -8.43 -0.72
CA PHE A 39 33.82 -7.28 -1.44
C PHE A 39 34.84 -6.16 -1.75
N CYS A 40 36.15 -6.40 -1.60
CA CYS A 40 37.17 -5.41 -1.98
C CYS A 40 37.20 -5.18 -3.52
N GLY A 41 36.13 -4.65 -4.05
CA GLY A 41 36.06 -4.10 -5.42
C GLY A 41 35.92 -5.09 -6.58
N GLU A 42 35.96 -6.41 -6.35
CA GLU A 42 35.98 -7.39 -7.44
C GLU A 42 34.89 -8.47 -7.40
N ILE A 43 34.10 -8.60 -6.32
CA ILE A 43 33.26 -9.81 -6.16
C ILE A 43 31.78 -9.55 -6.35
N VAL A 44 31.25 -8.37 -6.01
CA VAL A 44 29.85 -8.04 -6.23
C VAL A 44 29.72 -6.67 -6.88
N THR A 45 29.05 -6.65 -8.01
CA THR A 45 28.76 -5.42 -8.78
C THR A 45 27.24 -5.18 -8.82
N PRO A 46 26.78 -3.95 -9.06
CA PRO A 46 25.35 -3.65 -9.18
C PRO A 46 24.62 -4.46 -10.26
N SER A 47 25.34 -4.93 -11.31
CA SER A 47 24.77 -5.70 -12.42
C SER A 47 24.57 -7.19 -12.10
N GLN A 48 25.12 -7.70 -10.99
CA GLN A 48 25.01 -9.09 -10.58
C GLN A 48 23.75 -9.37 -9.79
N TYR A 49 23.42 -10.66 -9.65
CA TYR A 49 22.21 -11.13 -8.97
C TYR A 49 22.56 -12.16 -7.90
N LEU A 50 21.97 -11.99 -6.69
CA LEU A 50 21.89 -13.07 -5.72
C LEU A 50 20.69 -13.96 -6.09
N SER A 51 20.94 -15.26 -6.37
CA SER A 51 19.90 -16.20 -6.80
C SER A 51 19.78 -17.37 -5.83
N LEU A 52 18.54 -17.80 -5.55
CA LEU A 52 18.19 -18.91 -4.66
C LEU A 52 16.92 -19.60 -5.17
N ASP A 53 16.93 -20.92 -5.24
CA ASP A 53 15.72 -21.71 -5.47
C ASP A 53 15.07 -22.05 -4.12
N VAL A 54 13.79 -21.71 -3.95
CA VAL A 54 13.02 -21.92 -2.73
C VAL A 54 11.77 -22.74 -3.00
N THR A 55 11.49 -23.72 -2.15
CA THR A 55 10.21 -24.42 -2.09
C THR A 55 9.63 -24.29 -0.68
N VAL A 56 8.45 -23.72 -0.55
CA VAL A 56 7.69 -23.68 0.69
C VAL A 56 6.98 -25.01 0.87
N LEU A 57 7.41 -25.80 1.88
CA LEU A 57 6.85 -27.12 2.16
C LEU A 57 5.67 -26.97 3.16
N GLY A 58 4.48 -26.76 2.59
CA GLY A 58 3.24 -26.50 3.35
C GLY A 58 2.10 -26.11 2.43
N ASP A 59 1.04 -25.59 3.00
CA ASP A 59 -0.19 -25.21 2.30
C ASP A 59 -0.45 -23.68 2.33
N ARG A 60 0.49 -22.89 2.86
CA ARG A 60 0.40 -21.43 2.97
C ARG A 60 1.55 -20.77 2.23
N ALA A 61 1.31 -19.57 1.71
CA ALA A 61 2.36 -18.72 1.19
C ALA A 61 3.34 -18.29 2.31
N ALA A 62 4.54 -17.92 1.92
CA ALA A 62 5.55 -17.41 2.85
C ALA A 62 6.12 -16.08 2.36
N GLY A 63 6.31 -15.14 3.29
CA GLY A 63 7.16 -13.97 3.10
C GLY A 63 8.59 -14.31 3.52
N ILE A 64 9.51 -14.34 2.57
CA ILE A 64 10.93 -14.58 2.82
C ILE A 64 11.66 -13.26 2.72
N CYS A 65 12.38 -12.90 3.77
CA CYS A 65 13.14 -11.66 3.86
C CYS A 65 14.62 -11.94 3.69
N PHE A 66 15.28 -11.18 2.84
CA PHE A 66 16.72 -11.15 2.72
C PHE A 66 17.21 -9.88 3.39
N GLU A 67 18.11 -10.02 4.35
CA GLU A 67 18.68 -8.91 5.12
C GLU A 67 20.14 -8.72 4.74
N PHE A 68 20.53 -7.47 4.50
CA PHE A 68 21.90 -7.11 4.13
C PHE A 68 22.47 -6.18 5.19
N THR A 69 23.70 -6.45 5.62
CA THR A 69 24.37 -5.71 6.70
C THR A 69 25.73 -5.24 6.24
N GLU A 70 26.04 -3.97 6.47
CA GLU A 70 27.36 -3.35 6.24
C GLU A 70 28.28 -3.50 7.44
N GLU A 71 29.58 -3.32 7.21
CA GLU A 71 30.60 -3.25 8.25
C GLU A 71 30.27 -2.12 9.23
N ASP A 72 30.45 -2.40 10.52
CA ASP A 72 30.18 -1.48 11.63
C ASP A 72 28.70 -1.08 11.83
N ALA A 73 27.75 -1.61 11.04
CA ALA A 73 26.34 -1.36 11.23
C ALA A 73 25.78 -2.20 12.42
N PRO A 74 24.88 -1.62 13.25
CA PRO A 74 24.31 -2.35 14.40
C PRO A 74 23.32 -3.44 14.00
N GLY A 75 22.89 -3.46 12.74
CA GLY A 75 21.90 -4.40 12.19
C GLY A 75 21.77 -4.27 10.67
N PRO A 76 20.77 -4.94 10.07
CA PRO A 76 20.52 -4.84 8.64
C PRO A 76 20.26 -3.40 8.20
N GLY A 77 20.97 -2.94 7.16
CA GLY A 77 20.75 -1.64 6.52
C GLY A 77 19.61 -1.70 5.49
N MET A 78 19.46 -2.84 4.82
CA MET A 78 18.42 -3.06 3.83
C MET A 78 17.83 -4.45 3.88
N THR A 79 16.53 -4.52 3.57
CA THR A 79 15.76 -5.76 3.48
C THR A 79 15.08 -5.88 2.12
N VAL A 80 15.02 -7.11 1.59
CA VAL A 80 14.25 -7.45 0.38
C VAL A 80 13.31 -8.58 0.76
N LYS A 81 12.02 -8.27 0.91
CA LYS A 81 10.99 -9.25 1.28
C LYS A 81 10.23 -9.73 0.04
N MET A 82 10.14 -11.03 -0.13
CA MET A 82 9.52 -11.68 -1.30
C MET A 82 8.46 -12.67 -0.87
N GLY A 83 7.29 -12.60 -1.49
CA GLY A 83 6.25 -13.63 -1.34
C GLY A 83 6.53 -14.84 -2.22
N VAL A 84 6.28 -16.05 -1.68
CA VAL A 84 6.45 -17.33 -2.39
C VAL A 84 5.21 -18.21 -2.19
N LEU A 85 4.69 -18.75 -3.30
CA LEU A 85 3.56 -19.68 -3.29
C LEU A 85 3.95 -21.04 -2.69
N PRO A 86 3.02 -21.74 -2.00
CA PRO A 86 3.31 -23.03 -1.38
C PRO A 86 3.49 -24.15 -2.42
N GLY A 87 4.39 -25.08 -2.12
CA GLY A 87 4.58 -26.32 -2.85
C GLY A 87 5.10 -26.16 -4.29
N LEU A 88 5.58 -24.99 -4.66
CA LEU A 88 6.16 -24.66 -5.97
C LEU A 88 7.63 -24.32 -5.80
N LYS A 89 8.50 -24.96 -6.58
CA LYS A 89 9.92 -24.57 -6.63
C LYS A 89 10.05 -23.26 -7.39
N THR A 90 10.38 -22.20 -6.68
CA THR A 90 10.45 -20.83 -7.21
C THR A 90 11.89 -20.34 -7.15
N ARG A 91 12.40 -19.80 -8.26
CA ARG A 91 13.67 -19.09 -8.27
C ARG A 91 13.47 -17.65 -7.85
N LEU A 92 14.13 -17.25 -6.78
CA LEU A 92 14.24 -15.87 -6.32
C LEU A 92 15.55 -15.27 -6.82
N ALA A 93 15.51 -14.05 -7.33
CA ALA A 93 16.70 -13.31 -7.74
C ALA A 93 16.60 -11.87 -7.25
N ILE A 94 17.68 -11.39 -6.67
CA ILE A 94 17.82 -10.01 -6.16
C ILE A 94 18.97 -9.38 -6.95
N PRO A 95 18.71 -8.36 -7.80
CA PRO A 95 19.78 -7.58 -8.38
C PRO A 95 20.46 -6.75 -7.28
N PHE A 96 21.80 -6.75 -7.24
CA PHE A 96 22.51 -5.96 -6.25
C PHE A 96 22.31 -4.45 -6.44
N SER A 97 21.90 -4.00 -7.63
CA SER A 97 21.45 -2.61 -7.85
C SER A 97 20.26 -2.20 -6.95
N ALA A 98 19.41 -3.15 -6.52
CA ALA A 98 18.30 -2.87 -5.61
C ALA A 98 18.79 -2.33 -4.24
N LEU A 99 20.03 -2.65 -3.84
CA LEU A 99 20.61 -2.19 -2.58
C LEU A 99 21.02 -0.72 -2.62
N SER A 100 20.94 -0.05 -3.76
CA SER A 100 21.09 1.41 -3.86
C SER A 100 19.95 2.21 -3.25
N GLY A 101 18.83 1.54 -2.88
CA GLY A 101 17.67 2.17 -2.26
C GLY A 101 16.78 3.00 -3.20
N GLY A 102 17.03 2.94 -4.52
CA GLY A 102 16.23 3.67 -5.52
C GLY A 102 14.82 3.11 -5.69
N ASP A 103 14.66 1.79 -5.60
CA ASP A 103 13.40 1.09 -5.83
C ASP A 103 12.80 0.59 -4.51
N VAL A 104 11.47 0.75 -4.34
CA VAL A 104 10.69 0.16 -3.24
C VAL A 104 10.13 -1.21 -3.63
N PHE A 105 9.91 -1.45 -4.92
CA PHE A 105 9.40 -2.69 -5.47
C PHE A 105 10.33 -3.24 -6.54
N LEU A 106 10.34 -4.58 -6.71
CA LEU A 106 11.02 -5.22 -7.83
C LEU A 106 10.02 -5.89 -8.78
N PRO A 107 10.38 -6.04 -10.07
CA PRO A 107 9.54 -6.72 -11.05
C PRO A 107 9.15 -8.12 -10.60
N ARG A 108 7.94 -8.55 -10.99
CA ARG A 108 7.52 -9.94 -10.80
C ARG A 108 8.31 -10.87 -11.72
N THR A 109 8.55 -12.09 -11.22
CA THR A 109 9.11 -13.20 -11.97
C THR A 109 8.24 -14.45 -11.77
N PRO A 110 8.25 -15.44 -12.67
CA PRO A 110 7.43 -16.64 -12.54
C PRO A 110 7.53 -17.30 -11.15
N GLY A 111 6.38 -17.60 -10.53
CA GLY A 111 6.27 -18.23 -9.20
C GLY A 111 6.47 -17.31 -8.00
N LYS A 112 7.09 -16.16 -8.19
CA LYS A 112 7.27 -15.14 -7.12
C LYS A 112 6.05 -14.23 -7.04
N LEU A 113 5.64 -13.93 -5.83
CA LEU A 113 4.63 -12.94 -5.50
C LEU A 113 5.25 -11.52 -5.39
N LYS A 114 4.66 -10.61 -4.62
CA LYS A 114 5.19 -9.25 -4.44
C LYS A 114 6.60 -9.26 -3.84
N THR A 115 7.39 -8.26 -4.21
CA THR A 115 8.69 -7.98 -3.61
C THR A 115 8.71 -6.55 -3.12
N VAL A 116 9.10 -6.34 -1.86
CA VAL A 116 9.29 -5.04 -1.24
C VAL A 116 10.74 -4.87 -0.82
N VAL A 117 11.34 -3.72 -1.17
CA VAL A 117 12.68 -3.30 -0.76
C VAL A 117 12.53 -2.18 0.27
N GLY A 118 13.11 -2.37 1.45
CA GLY A 118 13.05 -1.39 2.53
C GLY A 118 14.40 -1.18 3.19
N GLY A 119 14.59 0.00 3.78
CA GLY A 119 15.83 0.36 4.47
C GLY A 119 16.57 1.53 3.80
N HIS A 120 17.83 1.67 4.14
CA HIS A 120 18.70 2.76 3.67
C HIS A 120 19.59 2.27 2.50
N PRO A 121 19.98 3.15 1.56
CA PRO A 121 20.95 2.85 0.52
C PRO A 121 22.22 2.22 1.12
N MET A 122 22.77 1.23 0.44
CA MET A 122 23.94 0.47 0.91
C MET A 122 25.12 0.58 -0.06
N HIS A 123 26.34 0.53 0.50
CA HIS A 123 27.58 0.46 -0.24
C HIS A 123 27.99 -1.01 -0.42
N LEU A 124 28.04 -1.49 -1.65
CA LEU A 124 28.28 -2.90 -1.93
C LEU A 124 29.66 -3.38 -1.45
N ASP A 125 30.67 -2.51 -1.43
CA ASP A 125 32.03 -2.78 -0.97
C ASP A 125 32.12 -2.90 0.57
N ARG A 126 31.08 -2.48 1.31
CA ARG A 126 30.99 -2.57 2.78
C ARG A 126 30.12 -3.72 3.27
N LEU A 127 29.52 -4.50 2.38
CA LEU A 127 28.67 -5.63 2.77
C LEU A 127 29.49 -6.71 3.49
N VAL A 128 29.07 -7.10 4.68
CA VAL A 128 29.72 -8.14 5.49
C VAL A 128 28.85 -9.34 5.79
N ARG A 129 27.51 -9.16 5.72
CA ARG A 129 26.57 -10.24 6.04
C ARG A 129 25.33 -10.16 5.16
N PHE A 130 24.79 -11.32 4.84
CA PHE A 130 23.40 -11.40 4.41
C PHE A 130 22.65 -12.50 5.18
N GLY A 131 21.34 -12.30 5.40
CA GLY A 131 20.48 -13.25 6.07
C GLY A 131 19.33 -13.70 5.18
N ILE A 132 18.89 -14.96 5.34
CA ILE A 132 17.61 -15.46 4.85
C ILE A 132 16.72 -15.60 6.07
N CYS A 133 15.74 -14.73 6.18
CA CYS A 133 14.91 -14.56 7.37
C CYS A 133 13.46 -14.87 7.09
N VAL A 134 12.74 -15.28 8.13
CA VAL A 134 11.29 -15.37 8.14
C VAL A 134 10.80 -14.61 9.36
N ASP A 135 9.92 -13.65 9.15
CA ASP A 135 9.24 -12.91 10.21
C ASP A 135 8.31 -13.83 11.01
N LYS A 136 7.72 -13.31 12.07
CA LYS A 136 6.68 -14.01 12.82
C LYS A 136 5.64 -14.59 11.87
N THR A 137 5.47 -15.91 11.93
CA THR A 137 4.45 -16.64 11.17
C THR A 137 3.40 -17.22 12.09
N PRO A 138 2.14 -17.44 11.63
CA PRO A 138 1.11 -18.09 12.45
C PRO A 138 1.39 -19.57 12.70
N HIS A 139 2.34 -20.18 11.98
CA HIS A 139 2.70 -21.60 12.05
C HIS A 139 4.20 -21.79 11.79
N ASP A 140 4.70 -22.98 12.11
CA ASP A 140 6.06 -23.38 11.72
C ASP A 140 6.17 -23.48 10.20
N LEU A 141 7.29 -23.00 9.64
CA LEU A 141 7.52 -22.95 8.21
C LEU A 141 8.71 -23.82 7.83
N THR A 142 8.53 -24.77 6.92
CA THR A 142 9.64 -25.53 6.37
C THR A 142 9.94 -25.06 4.95
N LEU A 143 11.18 -24.63 4.74
CA LEU A 143 11.69 -24.26 3.43
C LEU A 143 12.69 -25.28 2.94
N LYS A 144 12.64 -25.63 1.65
CA LYS A 144 13.73 -26.27 0.95
C LYS A 144 14.49 -25.20 0.18
N LEU A 145 15.78 -25.05 0.45
CA LEU A 145 16.66 -24.01 -0.11
C LEU A 145 17.73 -24.68 -0.96
N GLU A 146 17.81 -24.31 -2.24
CA GLU A 146 18.72 -24.95 -3.19
C GLU A 146 19.41 -23.90 -4.07
N ASN A 147 20.55 -24.23 -4.65
CA ASN A 147 21.22 -23.47 -5.70
C ASN A 147 21.53 -22.00 -5.37
N LEU A 148 21.87 -21.70 -4.13
CA LEU A 148 22.29 -20.34 -3.75
C LEU A 148 23.58 -19.96 -4.48
N CYS A 149 23.55 -18.85 -5.22
CA CYS A 149 24.70 -18.38 -5.99
C CYS A 149 24.59 -16.89 -6.34
N ILE A 150 25.75 -16.29 -6.67
CA ILE A 150 25.82 -14.97 -7.31
C ILE A 150 26.06 -15.23 -8.81
N LEU A 151 25.26 -14.57 -9.64
CA LEU A 151 25.25 -14.67 -11.10
C LEU A 151 25.60 -13.31 -11.72
N ASP A 152 26.25 -13.34 -12.88
CA ASP A 152 26.65 -12.12 -13.61
C ASP A 152 25.49 -11.53 -14.44
N GLU A 153 24.44 -12.32 -14.69
CA GLU A 153 23.28 -11.95 -15.48
C GLU A 153 21.98 -12.39 -14.78
N GLU A 154 20.85 -11.79 -15.16
CA GLU A 154 19.52 -12.20 -14.68
C GLU A 154 19.28 -13.68 -15.05
N PRO A 155 18.92 -14.55 -14.06
CA PRO A 155 18.70 -15.96 -14.34
C PRO A 155 17.39 -16.24 -15.06
N ASP A 156 17.31 -17.37 -15.73
CA ASP A 156 16.04 -17.95 -16.15
C ASP A 156 15.19 -18.34 -14.92
N TYR A 157 13.88 -18.27 -15.06
CA TYR A 157 12.91 -18.60 -14.02
C TYR A 157 12.10 -19.85 -14.40
N PRO A 158 12.69 -21.05 -14.29
CA PRO A 158 11.99 -22.30 -14.60
C PRO A 158 10.86 -22.54 -13.60
N LEU A 159 9.69 -22.93 -14.09
CA LEU A 159 8.52 -23.22 -13.30
C LEU A 159 8.00 -24.62 -13.58
N GLU A 160 7.73 -25.40 -12.51
CA GLU A 160 7.09 -26.70 -12.63
C GLU A 160 5.62 -26.53 -13.07
N HIS A 161 5.17 -27.42 -13.96
CA HIS A 161 3.76 -27.46 -14.35
C HIS A 161 2.94 -28.08 -13.22
N ARG A 162 2.16 -27.26 -12.52
CA ARG A 162 1.29 -27.67 -11.41
C ARG A 162 0.03 -26.81 -11.40
N ILE A 163 -1.15 -27.41 -11.47
CA ILE A 163 -2.40 -26.66 -11.36
C ILE A 163 -2.62 -26.23 -9.91
N MET A 164 -2.65 -24.93 -9.70
CA MET A 164 -2.85 -24.29 -8.37
C MET A 164 -4.21 -23.64 -8.21
N VAL A 165 -4.79 -23.11 -9.29
CA VAL A 165 -6.14 -22.53 -9.27
C VAL A 165 -7.08 -23.28 -10.20
N ASP A 166 -8.34 -23.35 -9.82
CA ASP A 166 -9.42 -23.91 -10.63
C ASP A 166 -9.88 -22.94 -11.71
N GLU A 167 -10.85 -23.36 -12.52
CA GLU A 167 -11.39 -22.56 -13.62
C GLU A 167 -12.09 -21.26 -13.20
N LEU A 168 -12.41 -21.11 -11.89
CA LEU A 168 -13.01 -19.89 -11.31
C LEU A 168 -11.99 -18.98 -10.64
N GLY A 169 -10.70 -19.36 -10.61
CA GLY A 169 -9.63 -18.59 -9.95
C GLY A 169 -9.46 -18.89 -8.46
N GLN A 170 -10.13 -19.91 -7.92
CA GLN A 170 -10.01 -20.34 -6.53
C GLN A 170 -8.84 -21.31 -6.38
N LYS A 171 -8.22 -21.36 -5.17
CA LYS A 171 -7.21 -22.39 -4.83
C LYS A 171 -7.80 -23.80 -5.03
N LYS A 172 -7.13 -24.62 -5.84
CA LYS A 172 -7.65 -25.92 -6.26
C LYS A 172 -7.53 -26.99 -5.18
N VAL A 173 -6.40 -27.04 -4.49
CA VAL A 173 -6.02 -28.19 -3.64
C VAL A 173 -6.65 -28.22 -2.26
N SER A 174 -7.49 -27.27 -1.90
CA SER A 174 -8.16 -27.21 -0.60
C SER A 174 -9.64 -26.90 -0.73
N ASP A 175 -10.40 -27.33 0.25
CA ASP A 175 -11.82 -27.00 0.40
C ASP A 175 -12.02 -26.13 1.65
N TRP A 176 -13.09 -25.35 1.67
CA TRP A 176 -13.45 -24.47 2.78
C TRP A 176 -14.95 -24.19 2.79
N LYS A 177 -15.45 -23.66 3.90
CA LYS A 177 -16.85 -23.28 4.04
C LYS A 177 -17.27 -22.28 2.96
N ASN A 178 -18.31 -22.60 2.22
CA ASN A 178 -18.90 -21.80 1.14
C ASN A 178 -18.03 -21.68 -0.14
N LYS A 179 -17.05 -22.55 -0.36
CA LYS A 179 -16.35 -22.64 -1.64
C LYS A 179 -17.35 -22.86 -2.78
N THR A 180 -17.16 -22.18 -3.89
CA THR A 180 -17.99 -22.36 -5.08
C THR A 180 -17.50 -23.57 -5.90
N HIS A 181 -18.34 -24.61 -6.04
CA HIS A 181 -17.98 -25.86 -6.72
C HIS A 181 -18.44 -25.84 -8.18
N GLY A 182 -17.60 -25.27 -9.07
CA GLY A 182 -17.80 -25.26 -10.52
C GLY A 182 -18.70 -24.14 -11.05
N LYS A 183 -18.75 -24.04 -12.38
CA LYS A 183 -19.44 -22.96 -13.10
C LYS A 183 -20.95 -22.94 -12.85
N GLU A 184 -21.58 -24.10 -12.80
CA GLU A 184 -23.02 -24.22 -12.58
C GLU A 184 -23.45 -23.65 -11.22
N ALA A 185 -22.69 -23.93 -10.17
CA ALA A 185 -22.92 -23.39 -8.83
C ALA A 185 -22.72 -21.89 -8.78
N LEU A 186 -21.67 -21.37 -9.46
CA LEU A 186 -21.43 -19.94 -9.62
C LEU A 186 -22.61 -19.24 -10.26
N ILE A 187 -23.03 -19.72 -11.45
CA ILE A 187 -24.10 -19.13 -12.26
C ILE A 187 -25.41 -19.13 -11.47
N ALA A 188 -25.76 -20.26 -10.86
CA ALA A 188 -27.00 -20.38 -10.08
C ALA A 188 -27.03 -19.39 -8.92
N ALA A 189 -25.94 -19.28 -8.19
CA ALA A 189 -25.84 -18.41 -7.02
C ALA A 189 -25.92 -16.92 -7.40
N LEU A 190 -25.14 -16.47 -8.40
CA LEU A 190 -25.14 -15.08 -8.83
C LEU A 190 -26.47 -14.66 -9.45
N ARG A 191 -27.10 -15.52 -10.28
CA ARG A 191 -28.42 -15.23 -10.85
C ARG A 191 -29.53 -15.18 -9.79
N ALA A 192 -29.48 -16.06 -8.79
CA ALA A 192 -30.46 -16.03 -7.70
C ALA A 192 -30.35 -14.72 -6.90
N GLU A 193 -29.15 -14.23 -6.64
CA GLU A 193 -28.96 -12.97 -5.94
C GLU A 193 -29.35 -11.76 -6.82
N ALA A 194 -29.00 -11.77 -8.10
CA ALA A 194 -29.37 -10.70 -9.04
C ALA A 194 -30.90 -10.54 -9.18
N ALA A 195 -31.65 -11.63 -9.02
CA ALA A 195 -33.11 -11.61 -9.05
C ALA A 195 -33.75 -10.94 -7.81
N ASP A 196 -33.05 -10.86 -6.70
CA ASP A 196 -33.48 -10.10 -5.52
C ASP A 196 -33.08 -8.63 -5.66
N THR A 197 -34.06 -7.79 -5.99
CA THR A 197 -33.89 -6.34 -6.18
C THR A 197 -34.14 -5.52 -4.91
N THR A 198 -34.31 -6.17 -3.74
CA THR A 198 -34.63 -5.50 -2.49
C THR A 198 -33.44 -4.69 -1.95
N GLU A 199 -33.64 -3.41 -1.74
CA GLU A 199 -32.69 -2.57 -1.01
C GLU A 199 -33.08 -2.47 0.46
N THR A 200 -32.11 -2.66 1.35
CA THR A 200 -32.30 -2.59 2.81
C THR A 200 -31.35 -1.60 3.44
N PRO A 201 -31.54 -0.29 3.21
CA PRO A 201 -30.67 0.73 3.79
C PRO A 201 -30.77 0.73 5.31
N LEU A 202 -29.69 1.18 5.97
CA LEU A 202 -29.74 1.45 7.41
C LEU A 202 -30.69 2.62 7.71
N PRO A 203 -31.37 2.60 8.88
CA PRO A 203 -32.29 3.68 9.24
C PRO A 203 -31.54 5.01 9.47
N ASP A 204 -32.33 6.11 9.41
CA ASP A 204 -31.86 7.44 9.73
C ASP A 204 -30.70 7.96 8.82
N ARG A 205 -30.73 7.60 7.53
CA ARG A 205 -29.77 8.05 6.52
C ARG A 205 -30.41 9.03 5.56
N SER A 206 -29.68 10.11 5.24
CA SER A 206 -30.02 11.02 4.13
C SER A 206 -29.77 10.30 2.79
N VAL A 207 -30.18 10.92 1.70
CA VAL A 207 -29.87 10.42 0.34
C VAL A 207 -28.36 10.31 0.08
N TRP A 208 -27.54 11.00 0.84
CA TRP A 208 -26.08 10.98 0.80
C TRP A 208 -25.47 9.96 1.79
N GLY A 209 -26.29 9.35 2.65
CA GLY A 209 -25.83 8.48 3.74
C GLY A 209 -25.50 9.22 5.04
N GLY A 210 -25.72 10.53 5.12
CA GLY A 210 -25.57 11.33 6.33
C GLY A 210 -26.62 11.02 7.40
N TRP A 211 -26.37 11.40 8.63
CA TRP A 211 -27.24 11.09 9.77
C TRP A 211 -28.39 12.11 9.93
N THR A 212 -29.59 11.74 9.54
CA THR A 212 -30.76 12.64 9.53
C THR A 212 -31.18 13.15 10.91
N LYS A 213 -30.75 12.46 12.00
CA LYS A 213 -30.99 12.91 13.37
C LYS A 213 -30.14 14.10 13.81
N LYS A 214 -29.05 14.42 13.05
CA LYS A 214 -28.14 15.51 13.41
C LYS A 214 -27.88 16.41 12.20
N LYS A 215 -28.60 17.50 12.13
CA LYS A 215 -28.36 18.57 11.15
C LYS A 215 -27.42 19.61 11.75
N LEU A 216 -26.25 19.82 11.16
CA LEU A 216 -25.19 20.67 11.69
C LEU A 216 -25.25 22.09 11.18
N LYS A 217 -25.68 22.27 9.93
CA LYS A 217 -25.79 23.57 9.26
C LYS A 217 -26.79 23.55 8.10
N ALA A 218 -27.00 24.65 7.44
CA ALA A 218 -27.70 24.68 6.16
C ALA A 218 -26.89 23.94 5.10
N GLY A 219 -27.56 23.25 4.19
CA GLY A 219 -26.90 22.58 3.06
C GLY A 219 -26.19 23.58 2.15
N THR A 220 -25.05 23.16 1.59
CA THR A 220 -24.24 23.96 0.66
C THR A 220 -24.28 23.41 -0.77
N GLY A 221 -24.86 22.23 -0.94
CA GLY A 221 -24.83 21.48 -2.20
C GLY A 221 -23.54 20.66 -2.41
N TYR A 222 -22.56 20.77 -1.49
CA TYR A 222 -21.30 20.04 -1.50
C TYR A 222 -20.96 19.52 -0.12
N PHE A 223 -20.14 18.49 -0.04
CA PHE A 223 -19.55 18.05 1.24
C PHE A 223 -18.66 19.14 1.81
N SER A 224 -18.66 19.28 3.13
CA SER A 224 -17.93 20.35 3.80
C SER A 224 -17.59 19.99 5.24
N LEU A 225 -16.69 20.74 5.86
CA LEU A 225 -16.30 20.56 7.26
C LEU A 225 -17.13 21.39 8.20
N HIS A 226 -17.34 20.87 9.43
CA HIS A 226 -17.94 21.57 10.55
C HIS A 226 -17.35 21.08 11.87
N HIS A 227 -17.03 22.01 12.77
CA HIS A 227 -16.66 21.70 14.14
C HIS A 227 -17.81 22.11 15.07
N ASP A 228 -18.42 21.15 15.76
CA ASP A 228 -19.62 21.40 16.58
C ASP A 228 -19.34 21.89 18.03
N GLY A 229 -18.08 22.28 18.28
CA GLY A 229 -17.55 22.64 19.59
C GLY A 229 -16.94 21.47 20.36
N ARG A 230 -17.20 20.22 19.94
CA ARG A 230 -16.73 19.00 20.59
C ARG A 230 -15.89 18.13 19.67
N ARG A 231 -16.30 18.01 18.38
CA ARG A 231 -15.60 17.23 17.38
C ARG A 231 -15.75 17.81 15.98
N TRP A 232 -14.88 17.36 15.08
CA TRP A 232 -15.03 17.56 13.65
C TRP A 232 -16.05 16.60 13.04
N TRP A 233 -16.80 17.11 12.08
CA TRP A 233 -17.74 16.38 11.23
C TRP A 233 -17.50 16.73 9.76
N LEU A 234 -17.69 15.76 8.88
CA LEU A 234 -18.13 16.06 7.54
C LEU A 234 -19.62 16.45 7.60
N CYS A 235 -20.04 17.38 6.76
CA CYS A 235 -21.43 17.65 6.46
C CYS A 235 -21.73 17.17 5.07
N ASP A 236 -22.82 16.43 4.88
CA ASP A 236 -23.32 16.12 3.56
C ASP A 236 -23.86 17.37 2.84
N PRO A 237 -24.16 17.31 1.52
CA PRO A 237 -24.67 18.45 0.75
C PRO A 237 -25.92 19.13 1.33
N ASP A 238 -26.73 18.39 2.10
CA ASP A 238 -27.93 18.93 2.78
C ASP A 238 -27.63 19.43 4.19
N GLY A 239 -26.41 19.29 4.70
CA GLY A 239 -25.94 19.80 5.99
C GLY A 239 -26.12 18.83 7.16
N TYR A 240 -26.39 17.56 6.92
CA TYR A 240 -26.42 16.53 7.96
C TYR A 240 -25.02 16.06 8.31
N ALA A 241 -24.84 15.60 9.56
CA ALA A 241 -23.59 14.98 10.01
C ALA A 241 -23.27 13.75 9.16
N PHE A 242 -22.02 13.67 8.70
CA PHE A 242 -21.54 12.58 7.87
C PHE A 242 -20.22 12.06 8.42
N PHE A 243 -20.08 10.74 8.47
CA PHE A 243 -18.83 10.03 8.74
C PHE A 243 -18.58 9.08 7.57
N SER A 244 -17.48 9.26 6.87
CA SER A 244 -17.20 8.50 5.64
C SER A 244 -16.81 7.06 5.95
N THR A 245 -17.56 6.10 5.41
CA THR A 245 -17.29 4.66 5.53
C THR A 245 -17.60 3.94 4.22
N GLY A 246 -16.69 3.10 3.76
CA GLY A 246 -16.85 2.38 2.51
C GLY A 246 -15.67 1.51 2.17
N PHE A 247 -15.66 1.02 0.94
CA PHE A 247 -14.62 0.15 0.42
C PHE A 247 -13.82 0.82 -0.69
N ASP A 248 -12.51 0.64 -0.63
CA ASP A 248 -11.62 0.93 -1.76
C ASP A 248 -11.81 -0.12 -2.86
N CYS A 249 -11.40 0.21 -4.09
CA CYS A 249 -11.41 -0.69 -5.24
C CYS A 249 -12.80 -1.28 -5.54
N VAL A 250 -13.85 -0.48 -5.48
CA VAL A 250 -15.19 -0.92 -5.92
C VAL A 250 -15.17 -1.07 -7.44
N GLY A 251 -14.95 -2.28 -7.89
CA GLY A 251 -14.82 -2.68 -9.28
C GLY A 251 -14.84 -4.20 -9.38
N LEU A 252 -14.75 -4.76 -10.59
CA LEU A 252 -14.68 -6.20 -10.81
C LEU A 252 -13.28 -6.75 -10.54
N GLY A 253 -12.81 -6.57 -9.30
CA GLY A 253 -11.57 -7.12 -8.77
C GLY A 253 -10.30 -6.75 -9.54
N ASP A 254 -9.16 -7.18 -9.01
CA ASP A 254 -7.85 -6.96 -9.62
C ASP A 254 -7.49 -8.03 -10.64
N GLN A 255 -6.78 -7.64 -11.70
CA GLN A 255 -6.28 -8.57 -12.70
C GLN A 255 -5.18 -9.46 -12.11
N CYS A 256 -5.27 -10.76 -12.35
CA CYS A 256 -4.21 -11.72 -12.06
C CYS A 256 -3.08 -11.58 -13.10
N ASN A 257 -1.86 -11.31 -12.66
CA ASN A 257 -0.71 -11.30 -13.56
C ASN A 257 -0.26 -12.74 -13.83
N LEU A 258 -0.52 -13.24 -15.02
CA LEU A 258 -0.22 -14.60 -15.47
C LEU A 258 1.06 -14.71 -16.32
N THR A 259 1.89 -13.68 -16.37
CA THR A 259 3.12 -13.67 -17.16
C THR A 259 4.03 -14.85 -16.78
N GLY A 260 4.22 -15.79 -17.71
CA GLY A 260 5.04 -16.98 -17.51
C GLY A 260 4.47 -18.05 -16.56
N ILE A 261 3.20 -17.89 -16.07
CA ILE A 261 2.61 -18.80 -15.08
C ILE A 261 1.22 -19.36 -15.49
N THR A 262 0.82 -19.22 -16.73
CA THR A 262 -0.47 -19.77 -17.23
C THR A 262 -0.61 -21.27 -16.99
N GLY A 263 0.51 -22.03 -16.94
CA GLY A 263 0.52 -23.45 -16.61
C GLY A 263 0.11 -23.81 -15.17
N LEU A 264 -0.10 -22.81 -14.29
CA LEU A 264 -0.63 -22.99 -12.93
C LEU A 264 -2.16 -22.93 -12.88
N CYS A 265 -2.81 -22.59 -13.98
CA CYS A 265 -4.26 -22.38 -14.06
C CYS A 265 -4.96 -23.52 -14.77
N GLU A 266 -6.11 -23.94 -14.23
CA GLU A 266 -6.98 -24.92 -14.88
C GLU A 266 -7.87 -24.22 -15.92
N ASN A 267 -7.97 -24.82 -17.11
CA ASN A 267 -8.97 -24.45 -18.14
C ASN A 267 -9.13 -22.94 -18.41
N LEU A 268 -8.00 -22.21 -18.53
CA LEU A 268 -8.07 -20.80 -18.96
C LEU A 268 -8.78 -20.70 -20.33
N PRO A 269 -9.69 -19.72 -20.50
CA PRO A 269 -10.33 -19.51 -21.79
C PRO A 269 -9.31 -19.02 -22.84
N PRO A 270 -9.63 -19.16 -24.14
CA PRO A 270 -8.82 -18.58 -25.22
C PRO A 270 -8.55 -17.08 -25.01
N LYS A 271 -7.36 -16.61 -25.40
CA LYS A 271 -6.94 -15.21 -25.20
C LYS A 271 -7.80 -14.18 -25.96
N THR A 272 -8.71 -14.61 -26.80
CA THR A 272 -9.70 -13.78 -27.49
C THR A 272 -10.97 -13.55 -26.68
N GLU A 273 -11.16 -14.29 -25.59
CA GLU A 273 -12.31 -14.15 -24.71
C GLU A 273 -12.11 -13.06 -23.65
N ILE A 274 -13.24 -12.66 -23.03
CA ILE A 274 -13.27 -11.64 -21.99
C ILE A 274 -12.43 -12.03 -20.77
N GLY A 275 -11.80 -11.05 -20.14
CA GLY A 275 -10.93 -11.21 -18.97
C GLY A 275 -9.45 -11.06 -19.30
N TRP A 276 -9.01 -11.35 -20.53
CA TRP A 276 -7.62 -11.17 -20.92
C TRP A 276 -7.27 -9.72 -21.22
N SER A 277 -6.10 -9.30 -20.78
CA SER A 277 -5.54 -7.98 -21.07
C SER A 277 -4.01 -8.00 -21.06
N LYS A 278 -3.41 -6.97 -21.63
CA LYS A 278 -1.98 -6.69 -21.52
C LYS A 278 -1.79 -5.43 -20.67
N GLY A 279 -0.73 -5.39 -19.91
CA GLY A 279 -0.37 -4.25 -19.08
C GLY A 279 1.14 -4.08 -18.96
N LYS A 280 1.54 -3.24 -18.03
CA LYS A 280 2.94 -2.99 -17.71
C LYS A 280 3.11 -2.82 -16.21
N TRP A 281 4.11 -3.48 -15.64
CA TRP A 281 4.47 -3.30 -14.25
C TRP A 281 5.99 -3.19 -14.10
N MET A 282 6.47 -2.17 -13.41
CA MET A 282 7.91 -1.91 -13.23
C MET A 282 8.71 -2.00 -14.54
N GLY A 283 8.17 -1.39 -15.61
CA GLY A 283 8.80 -1.37 -16.93
C GLY A 283 8.69 -2.66 -17.75
N LYS A 284 8.27 -3.80 -17.17
CA LYS A 284 8.09 -5.08 -17.87
C LYS A 284 6.64 -5.25 -18.33
N GLU A 285 6.44 -5.78 -19.54
CA GLU A 285 5.11 -6.12 -20.06
C GLU A 285 4.50 -7.26 -19.27
N THR A 286 3.18 -7.21 -19.06
CA THR A 286 2.42 -8.24 -18.34
C THR A 286 1.29 -8.77 -19.17
N GLU A 287 1.02 -10.07 -19.02
CA GLU A 287 -0.16 -10.75 -19.54
C GLU A 287 -1.08 -11.05 -18.35
N ASN A 288 -2.27 -10.50 -18.38
CA ASN A 288 -3.18 -10.53 -17.24
C ASN A 288 -4.49 -11.21 -17.59
N PHE A 289 -5.08 -11.90 -16.59
CA PHE A 289 -6.43 -12.45 -16.68
C PHE A 289 -7.26 -12.02 -15.47
N ASN A 290 -8.45 -11.48 -15.74
CA ASN A 290 -9.39 -11.06 -14.69
C ASN A 290 -10.46 -12.13 -14.48
N TYR A 291 -10.29 -12.96 -13.45
CA TYR A 291 -11.25 -14.00 -13.08
C TYR A 291 -12.60 -13.41 -12.63
N PHE A 292 -12.61 -12.24 -12.00
CA PHE A 292 -13.85 -11.60 -11.52
C PHE A 292 -14.74 -11.19 -12.68
N VAL A 293 -14.15 -10.58 -13.71
CA VAL A 293 -14.86 -10.24 -14.97
C VAL A 293 -15.35 -11.50 -15.67
N HIS A 294 -14.49 -12.52 -15.79
CA HIS A 294 -14.85 -13.78 -16.43
C HIS A 294 -16.01 -14.49 -15.70
N ASN A 295 -15.97 -14.57 -14.38
CA ASN A 295 -17.00 -15.17 -13.54
C ASN A 295 -18.33 -14.43 -13.66
N ALA A 296 -18.31 -13.09 -13.68
CA ALA A 296 -19.51 -12.28 -13.90
C ALA A 296 -20.09 -12.51 -15.31
N TYR A 297 -19.22 -12.58 -16.33
CA TYR A 297 -19.64 -12.87 -17.71
C TYR A 297 -20.25 -14.28 -17.86
N LEU A 298 -19.68 -15.30 -17.21
CA LEU A 298 -20.29 -16.64 -17.17
C LEU A 298 -21.71 -16.62 -16.61
N ALA A 299 -21.95 -15.81 -15.59
CA ALA A 299 -23.26 -15.72 -14.96
C ALA A 299 -24.29 -14.93 -15.79
N PHE A 300 -23.87 -13.82 -16.40
CA PHE A 300 -24.79 -12.80 -16.94
C PHE A 300 -24.64 -12.50 -18.44
N GLY A 301 -23.62 -13.06 -19.11
CA GLY A 301 -23.36 -12.78 -20.52
C GLY A 301 -22.96 -11.31 -20.76
N GLU A 302 -23.38 -10.73 -21.90
CA GLU A 302 -23.01 -9.37 -22.31
C GLU A 302 -23.46 -8.27 -21.31
N ASP A 303 -24.52 -8.49 -20.56
CA ASP A 303 -25.06 -7.55 -19.59
C ASP A 303 -24.38 -7.63 -18.22
N TYR A 304 -23.30 -8.40 -18.10
CA TYR A 304 -22.65 -8.72 -16.80
C TYR A 304 -22.33 -7.49 -15.97
N TYR A 305 -21.82 -6.43 -16.59
CA TYR A 305 -21.38 -5.24 -15.86
C TYR A 305 -22.55 -4.50 -15.18
N GLY A 306 -23.64 -4.28 -15.93
CA GLY A 306 -24.81 -3.60 -15.39
C GLY A 306 -25.47 -4.37 -14.24
N ILE A 307 -25.62 -5.69 -14.41
CA ILE A 307 -26.22 -6.56 -13.38
C ILE A 307 -25.31 -6.61 -12.14
N TRP A 308 -24.00 -6.77 -12.34
CA TRP A 308 -23.02 -6.72 -11.27
C TRP A 308 -23.07 -5.39 -10.52
N ALA A 309 -23.10 -4.25 -11.21
CA ALA A 309 -23.12 -2.93 -10.59
C ALA A 309 -24.35 -2.75 -9.70
N ASP A 310 -25.54 -3.13 -10.19
CA ASP A 310 -26.79 -3.08 -9.42
C ASP A 310 -26.70 -3.97 -8.16
N MET A 311 -26.10 -5.16 -8.26
CA MET A 311 -25.89 -6.05 -7.12
C MET A 311 -24.95 -5.42 -6.07
N ILE A 312 -23.82 -4.89 -6.52
CA ILE A 312 -22.83 -4.28 -5.61
C ILE A 312 -23.41 -3.05 -4.92
N ARG A 313 -24.12 -2.19 -5.64
CA ARG A 313 -24.80 -1.05 -5.04
C ARG A 313 -25.73 -1.47 -3.91
N ARG A 314 -26.60 -2.47 -4.14
CA ARG A 314 -27.51 -3.00 -3.09
C ARG A 314 -26.74 -3.55 -1.90
N ARG A 315 -25.63 -4.27 -2.13
CA ARG A 315 -24.76 -4.77 -1.05
C ARG A 315 -24.20 -3.63 -0.22
N LEU A 316 -23.55 -2.63 -0.84
CA LEU A 316 -22.96 -1.49 -0.15
C LEU A 316 -24.00 -0.76 0.72
N ILE A 317 -25.18 -0.48 0.16
CA ILE A 317 -26.28 0.15 0.90
C ILE A 317 -26.72 -0.73 2.08
N SER A 318 -26.91 -2.04 1.86
CA SER A 318 -27.34 -2.97 2.92
C SER A 318 -26.28 -3.15 4.01
N TRP A 319 -25.00 -3.00 3.67
CA TRP A 319 -23.87 -3.04 4.62
C TRP A 319 -23.68 -1.70 5.36
N GLY A 320 -24.41 -0.67 4.97
CA GLY A 320 -24.35 0.67 5.56
C GLY A 320 -23.13 1.48 5.13
N SER A 321 -22.46 1.08 4.04
CA SER A 321 -21.42 1.90 3.40
C SER A 321 -22.06 3.11 2.73
N ASN A 322 -21.49 4.29 2.93
CA ASN A 322 -21.99 5.54 2.38
C ASN A 322 -20.99 6.21 1.41
N THR A 323 -19.83 5.65 1.23
CA THR A 323 -18.78 6.20 0.36
C THR A 323 -18.19 5.10 -0.53
N ILE A 324 -18.09 5.36 -1.83
CA ILE A 324 -17.26 4.61 -2.76
C ILE A 324 -15.85 5.17 -2.62
N ALA A 325 -14.92 4.37 -2.06
CA ALA A 325 -13.61 4.89 -1.71
C ALA A 325 -12.61 4.83 -2.89
N CYS A 326 -11.33 5.06 -2.64
CA CYS A 326 -10.31 5.19 -3.69
C CYS A 326 -10.17 3.97 -4.59
N TRP A 327 -9.56 4.15 -5.74
CA TRP A 327 -9.24 3.10 -6.72
C TRP A 327 -10.48 2.44 -7.33
N SER A 328 -11.66 3.00 -7.11
CA SER A 328 -12.94 2.46 -7.60
C SER A 328 -13.18 2.80 -9.07
N ASP A 329 -13.97 1.97 -9.74
CA ASP A 329 -14.32 2.12 -11.16
C ASP A 329 -15.18 3.36 -11.39
N MET A 330 -14.70 4.29 -12.20
CA MET A 330 -15.40 5.52 -12.53
C MET A 330 -16.71 5.29 -13.28
N ASN A 331 -16.86 4.17 -14.01
CA ASN A 331 -18.13 3.83 -14.67
C ASN A 331 -19.16 3.42 -13.61
N PHE A 332 -18.74 2.68 -12.56
CA PHE A 332 -19.60 2.36 -11.42
C PHE A 332 -20.04 3.63 -10.69
N ILE A 333 -19.10 4.53 -10.38
CA ILE A 333 -19.36 5.81 -9.69
C ILE A 333 -20.39 6.65 -10.46
N ARG A 334 -20.20 6.84 -11.78
CA ARG A 334 -21.11 7.63 -12.62
C ARG A 334 -22.49 7.02 -12.73
N ARG A 335 -22.59 5.69 -12.71
CA ARG A 335 -23.85 4.95 -12.81
C ARG A 335 -24.64 5.01 -11.50
N GLU A 336 -23.99 4.70 -10.36
CA GLU A 336 -24.71 4.35 -9.12
C GLU A 336 -24.99 5.54 -8.22
N LYS A 337 -24.37 6.70 -8.44
CA LYS A 337 -24.64 7.97 -7.74
C LYS A 337 -24.66 7.79 -6.22
N MET A 338 -23.57 7.30 -5.67
CA MET A 338 -23.29 7.29 -4.24
C MET A 338 -22.16 8.27 -3.95
N PRO A 339 -22.04 8.83 -2.74
CA PRO A 339 -20.87 9.63 -2.37
C PRO A 339 -19.57 8.88 -2.66
N TYR A 340 -18.57 9.59 -3.13
CA TYR A 340 -17.29 8.98 -3.50
C TYR A 340 -16.11 9.91 -3.26
N VAL A 341 -14.92 9.32 -3.24
CA VAL A 341 -13.64 10.03 -3.28
C VAL A 341 -12.85 9.59 -4.48
N ILE A 342 -11.98 10.46 -4.98
CA ILE A 342 -11.04 10.15 -6.06
C ILE A 342 -9.61 10.47 -5.65
N ILE A 343 -8.66 10.06 -6.47
CA ILE A 343 -7.25 10.35 -6.29
C ILE A 343 -6.64 10.87 -7.59
N GLY A 344 -5.75 11.83 -7.48
CA GLY A 344 -4.99 12.36 -8.61
C GLY A 344 -3.92 11.37 -9.06
N TRP A 345 -4.19 10.62 -10.14
CA TRP A 345 -3.21 9.76 -10.77
C TRP A 345 -2.07 10.55 -11.40
N GLY A 346 -0.85 9.99 -11.36
CA GLY A 346 0.30 10.60 -12.00
C GLY A 346 0.68 11.93 -11.34
N TYR A 347 0.79 11.95 -10.00
CA TYR A 347 1.20 13.13 -9.24
C TYR A 347 2.37 13.87 -9.93
N PRO A 348 2.40 15.21 -9.93
CA PRO A 348 3.38 15.99 -10.67
C PRO A 348 4.82 15.52 -10.43
N GLN A 349 5.49 15.16 -11.49
CA GLN A 349 6.88 14.71 -11.51
C GLN A 349 7.74 15.68 -12.30
N THR A 350 9.06 15.56 -12.19
CA THR A 350 10.04 16.25 -13.02
C THR A 350 10.98 15.23 -13.66
N LYS A 351 11.65 15.61 -14.75
CA LYS A 351 12.62 14.71 -15.41
C LYS A 351 13.72 14.26 -14.48
N THR A 352 14.17 15.16 -13.61
CA THR A 352 15.15 14.86 -12.57
C THR A 352 14.45 14.82 -11.23
N ALA A 353 14.44 13.67 -10.58
CA ALA A 353 13.97 13.51 -9.21
C ALA A 353 15.10 13.84 -8.22
N VAL A 354 14.74 14.33 -7.04
CA VAL A 354 15.67 14.59 -5.94
C VAL A 354 16.00 13.29 -5.19
N PHE A 355 14.96 12.53 -4.90
CA PHE A 355 15.09 11.25 -4.20
C PHE A 355 13.87 10.38 -4.50
N ARG A 356 14.07 9.17 -5.01
CA ARG A 356 12.99 8.27 -5.42
C ARG A 356 11.98 8.99 -6.31
N ASP A 357 10.73 9.09 -5.89
CA ASP A 357 9.63 9.81 -6.56
C ASP A 357 9.44 11.26 -6.05
N PHE A 358 10.38 11.81 -5.25
CA PHE A 358 10.33 13.22 -4.86
C PHE A 358 10.87 14.10 -5.99
N PRO A 359 10.01 14.91 -6.64
CA PRO A 359 10.41 15.74 -7.78
C PRO A 359 11.27 16.93 -7.38
N ASP A 360 11.89 17.59 -8.36
CA ASP A 360 12.53 18.89 -8.18
C ASP A 360 11.47 20.00 -8.03
N VAL A 361 10.96 20.16 -6.80
CA VAL A 361 9.82 21.04 -6.48
C VAL A 361 10.06 22.54 -6.69
N PHE A 362 11.30 22.95 -6.93
CA PHE A 362 11.65 24.33 -7.28
C PHE A 362 11.79 24.53 -8.79
N SER A 363 11.72 23.47 -9.58
CA SER A 363 11.72 23.53 -11.03
C SER A 363 10.45 24.18 -11.57
N PRO A 364 10.54 25.05 -12.60
CA PRO A 364 9.37 25.49 -13.36
C PRO A 364 8.56 24.32 -13.95
N GLU A 365 9.23 23.22 -14.33
CA GLU A 365 8.60 21.99 -14.82
C GLU A 365 7.60 21.41 -13.80
N PHE A 366 7.92 21.45 -12.50
CA PHE A 366 7.02 20.97 -11.47
C PHE A 366 5.72 21.81 -11.40
N GLU A 367 5.83 23.13 -11.52
CA GLU A 367 4.66 24.02 -11.52
C GLU A 367 3.78 23.78 -12.76
N GLU A 368 4.40 23.67 -13.95
CA GLU A 368 3.70 23.39 -15.21
C GLU A 368 2.99 22.02 -15.16
N ASN A 369 3.67 21.00 -14.65
CA ASN A 369 3.11 19.66 -14.51
C ASN A 369 1.98 19.61 -13.47
N ALA A 370 2.05 20.40 -12.39
CA ALA A 370 0.97 20.50 -11.41
C ALA A 370 -0.29 21.15 -11.99
N GLU A 371 -0.15 22.19 -12.83
CA GLU A 371 -1.29 22.81 -13.54
C GLU A 371 -1.97 21.79 -14.46
N GLN A 372 -1.19 21.03 -15.24
CA GLN A 372 -1.74 20.00 -16.13
C GLN A 372 -2.39 18.86 -15.37
N TRP A 373 -1.76 18.40 -14.29
CA TRP A 373 -2.27 17.32 -13.44
C TRP A 373 -3.60 17.69 -12.80
N ALA A 374 -3.80 18.93 -12.37
CA ALA A 374 -5.02 19.37 -11.69
C ALA A 374 -6.29 19.16 -12.53
N HIS A 375 -6.17 19.08 -13.86
CA HIS A 375 -7.27 18.80 -14.78
C HIS A 375 -7.89 17.41 -14.65
N PHE A 376 -7.32 16.49 -13.80
CA PHE A 376 -8.02 15.26 -13.44
C PHE A 376 -9.38 15.52 -12.78
N LEU A 377 -9.61 16.72 -12.24
CA LEU A 377 -10.86 17.14 -11.61
C LEU A 377 -11.92 17.66 -12.60
N ASP A 378 -11.57 17.90 -13.87
CA ASP A 378 -12.48 18.55 -14.83
C ASP A 378 -13.83 17.84 -14.99
N GLU A 379 -13.85 16.51 -14.96
CA GLU A 379 -15.07 15.73 -15.12
C GLU A 379 -15.91 15.65 -13.83
N THR A 380 -15.34 15.97 -12.66
CA THR A 380 -15.98 15.75 -11.35
C THR A 380 -16.25 17.00 -10.56
N LYS A 381 -15.65 18.15 -10.90
CA LYS A 381 -15.70 19.43 -10.15
C LYS A 381 -17.10 20.02 -9.91
N GLY A 382 -18.13 19.54 -10.57
CA GLY A 382 -19.52 19.96 -10.37
C GLY A 382 -20.40 18.87 -9.77
N ASP A 383 -19.85 17.71 -9.43
CA ASP A 383 -20.61 16.55 -8.95
C ASP A 383 -20.82 16.60 -7.44
N ALA A 384 -22.03 16.86 -6.98
CA ALA A 384 -22.37 16.91 -5.56
C ALA A 384 -22.10 15.59 -4.80
N TYR A 385 -21.94 14.47 -5.51
CA TYR A 385 -21.56 13.19 -4.89
C TYR A 385 -20.07 13.08 -4.59
N LEU A 386 -19.20 13.90 -5.21
CA LEU A 386 -17.80 13.93 -4.87
C LEU A 386 -17.62 14.51 -3.45
N LEU A 387 -17.11 13.71 -2.52
CA LEU A 387 -16.75 14.17 -1.18
C LEU A 387 -15.47 15.02 -1.23
N GLY A 388 -14.49 14.55 -1.96
CA GLY A 388 -13.20 15.21 -2.10
C GLY A 388 -12.19 14.35 -2.88
N TYR A 389 -10.99 14.88 -3.00
CA TYR A 389 -9.92 14.26 -3.74
C TYR A 389 -8.65 14.15 -2.90
N PHE A 390 -7.97 13.01 -3.03
CA PHE A 390 -6.60 12.85 -2.52
C PHE A 390 -5.61 13.33 -3.58
N LEU A 391 -4.52 13.94 -3.13
CA LEU A 391 -3.47 14.42 -4.02
C LEU A 391 -2.59 13.27 -4.53
N SER A 392 -2.23 12.34 -3.65
CA SER A 392 -1.37 11.20 -3.92
C SER A 392 -1.63 10.07 -2.93
N ASN A 393 -0.94 8.95 -3.09
CA ASN A 393 -0.96 7.83 -2.16
C ASN A 393 0.44 7.31 -1.91
N GLU A 394 0.81 7.20 -0.63
CA GLU A 394 2.01 6.52 -0.16
C GLU A 394 3.26 6.84 -1.02
N PRO A 395 3.66 8.12 -1.16
CA PRO A 395 4.79 8.47 -1.99
C PRO A 395 6.07 7.74 -1.49
N ALA A 396 6.84 7.17 -2.42
CA ALA A 396 7.96 6.29 -2.11
C ALA A 396 9.06 6.98 -1.27
N TRP A 397 9.22 8.29 -1.43
CA TRP A 397 10.17 9.07 -0.63
C TRP A 397 9.83 9.07 0.86
N ALA A 398 8.56 8.98 1.23
CA ALA A 398 8.10 8.98 2.62
C ALA A 398 8.24 7.60 3.30
N PHE A 399 8.71 6.56 2.60
CA PHE A 399 8.99 5.23 3.17
C PHE A 399 10.37 5.13 3.85
N VAL A 400 11.04 6.24 4.08
CA VAL A 400 12.30 6.30 4.84
C VAL A 400 12.09 7.10 6.11
N ASN A 401 12.34 6.48 7.27
CA ASN A 401 12.16 7.15 8.55
C ASN A 401 13.15 8.32 8.68
N ASN A 402 12.61 9.49 9.01
CA ASN A 402 13.37 10.74 9.22
C ASN A 402 14.25 11.14 8.04
N ILE A 403 13.82 10.87 6.79
CA ILE A 403 14.56 11.29 5.60
C ILE A 403 14.77 12.82 5.59
N ASN A 404 16.00 13.25 5.37
CA ASN A 404 16.33 14.65 5.11
C ASN A 404 16.46 14.87 3.60
N LEU A 405 15.40 15.35 2.96
CA LEU A 405 15.35 15.54 1.51
C LEU A 405 16.39 16.54 0.99
N ALA A 406 16.80 17.51 1.80
CA ALA A 406 17.85 18.44 1.42
C ALA A 406 19.24 17.80 1.46
N ALA A 407 19.49 16.92 2.44
CA ALA A 407 20.71 16.10 2.46
C ALA A 407 20.75 15.17 1.25
N ALA A 408 19.63 14.47 0.97
CA ALA A 408 19.51 13.62 -0.22
C ALA A 408 19.73 14.39 -1.53
N ALA A 409 19.25 15.63 -1.63
CA ALA A 409 19.51 16.49 -2.77
C ALA A 409 21.01 16.77 -2.96
N LEU A 410 21.74 17.07 -1.88
CA LEU A 410 23.18 17.37 -1.94
C LEU A 410 24.02 16.11 -2.25
N ALA A 411 23.57 14.94 -1.80
CA ALA A 411 24.20 13.66 -2.13
C ALA A 411 24.01 13.24 -3.59
N GLY A 412 22.92 13.67 -4.24
CA GLY A 412 22.64 13.36 -5.63
C GLY A 412 23.64 13.96 -6.61
N ALA A 413 23.95 13.27 -7.72
CA ALA A 413 24.90 13.75 -8.74
C ALA A 413 24.30 14.84 -9.63
N GLU A 414 22.99 14.87 -9.80
CA GLU A 414 22.31 15.77 -10.73
C GLU A 414 22.20 17.19 -10.17
N HIS A 415 22.31 18.18 -11.05
CA HIS A 415 22.00 19.56 -10.71
C HIS A 415 20.49 19.77 -10.71
N THR A 416 19.92 20.21 -9.60
CA THR A 416 18.49 20.45 -9.42
C THR A 416 18.24 21.87 -8.90
N HIS A 417 17.06 22.44 -9.17
CA HIS A 417 16.64 23.71 -8.58
C HIS A 417 16.47 23.59 -7.06
N CYS A 418 16.23 22.39 -6.54
CA CYS A 418 16.30 22.12 -5.10
C CYS A 418 17.71 22.39 -4.55
N LYS A 419 18.79 21.98 -5.24
CA LYS A 419 20.16 22.34 -4.84
C LYS A 419 20.39 23.86 -4.88
N ASP A 420 19.93 24.53 -5.93
CA ASP A 420 20.02 25.98 -6.04
C ASP A 420 19.36 26.67 -4.86
N TYR A 421 18.16 26.22 -4.49
CA TYR A 421 17.45 26.71 -3.31
C TYR A 421 18.25 26.48 -2.02
N ILE A 422 18.76 25.24 -1.78
CA ILE A 422 19.51 24.89 -0.58
C ILE A 422 20.78 25.74 -0.47
N VAL A 423 21.60 25.80 -1.53
CA VAL A 423 22.84 26.58 -1.57
C VAL A 423 22.55 28.07 -1.38
N GLY A 424 21.51 28.60 -2.04
CA GLY A 424 21.07 29.96 -1.89
C GLY A 424 20.66 30.31 -0.45
N ARG A 425 19.88 29.42 0.21
CA ARG A 425 19.48 29.60 1.61
C ARG A 425 20.66 29.57 2.58
N LEU A 426 21.60 28.64 2.37
CA LEU A 426 22.82 28.57 3.19
C LEU A 426 23.71 29.79 3.01
N LYS A 427 23.85 30.27 1.77
CA LYS A 427 24.58 31.51 1.46
C LYS A 427 23.94 32.75 2.09
N GLU A 428 22.62 32.84 2.05
CA GLU A 428 21.85 33.90 2.71
C GLU A 428 22.02 33.87 4.23
N GLN A 429 22.00 32.67 4.84
CA GLN A 429 22.10 32.47 6.27
C GLN A 429 23.50 32.75 6.81
N TYR A 430 24.56 32.32 6.13
CA TYR A 430 25.93 32.39 6.61
C TYR A 430 26.75 33.56 6.04
N GLY A 431 26.36 34.09 4.90
CA GLY A 431 27.08 35.17 4.20
C GLY A 431 28.37 34.70 3.56
N GLU A 432 29.29 34.17 4.37
CA GLU A 432 30.62 33.72 3.94
C GLU A 432 30.80 32.22 4.17
N ILE A 433 31.52 31.53 3.27
CA ILE A 433 31.76 30.08 3.37
C ILE A 433 32.50 29.71 4.66
N SER A 434 33.37 30.56 5.17
CA SER A 434 34.09 30.36 6.41
C SER A 434 33.16 30.26 7.63
N ALA A 435 32.04 30.99 7.64
CA ALA A 435 31.05 30.93 8.68
C ALA A 435 30.27 29.60 8.65
N LEU A 436 29.89 29.12 7.45
CA LEU A 436 29.29 27.81 7.24
C LEU A 436 30.28 26.72 7.70
N ASN A 437 31.54 26.74 7.25
CA ASN A 437 32.55 25.77 7.62
C ASN A 437 32.75 25.70 9.14
N ALA A 438 32.76 26.84 9.81
CA ALA A 438 32.85 26.88 11.27
C ALA A 438 31.63 26.25 11.96
N ALA A 439 30.41 26.49 11.43
CA ALA A 439 29.18 25.95 11.99
C ALA A 439 29.01 24.44 11.74
N TRP A 440 29.42 23.98 10.56
CA TRP A 440 29.25 22.56 10.13
C TRP A 440 30.48 21.71 10.46
N ASN A 441 31.57 22.31 10.96
CA ASN A 441 32.88 21.67 11.15
C ASN A 441 33.38 21.04 9.82
N ALA A 442 33.25 21.79 8.73
CA ALA A 442 33.57 21.37 7.38
C ALA A 442 34.70 22.25 6.77
N SER A 443 35.13 21.95 5.55
CA SER A 443 36.22 22.64 4.88
C SER A 443 35.94 22.84 3.37
N PHE A 444 34.77 23.37 3.04
CA PHE A 444 34.41 23.71 1.67
C PHE A 444 35.16 24.97 1.20
N ASP A 445 35.67 24.96 -0.02
CA ASP A 445 36.39 26.11 -0.60
C ASP A 445 35.46 27.30 -0.91
N SER A 446 34.22 27.02 -1.29
CA SER A 446 33.18 27.99 -1.60
C SER A 446 31.78 27.40 -1.46
N PHE A 447 30.73 28.22 -1.54
CA PHE A 447 29.36 27.69 -1.61
C PHE A 447 29.11 26.84 -2.87
N ASP A 448 29.84 27.10 -3.95
CA ASP A 448 29.72 26.30 -5.19
C ASP A 448 30.26 24.86 -4.99
N ALA A 449 31.13 24.64 -4.00
CA ALA A 449 31.56 23.28 -3.67
C ALA A 449 30.41 22.38 -3.16
N LEU A 450 29.32 22.96 -2.64
CA LEU A 450 28.12 22.23 -2.21
C LEU A 450 27.33 21.60 -3.39
N TYR A 451 27.60 21.97 -4.63
CA TYR A 451 27.04 21.32 -5.81
C TYR A 451 27.72 19.98 -6.14
N THR A 452 28.94 19.78 -5.64
CA THR A 452 29.62 18.48 -5.76
C THR A 452 28.96 17.51 -4.77
N PRO A 453 28.56 16.31 -5.21
CA PRO A 453 27.90 15.35 -4.33
C PRO A 453 28.71 15.02 -3.08
N PHE A 454 28.05 15.03 -1.92
CA PHE A 454 28.62 14.60 -0.65
C PHE A 454 27.51 14.12 0.30
N GLU A 455 27.84 13.18 1.19
CA GLU A 455 26.94 12.71 2.23
C GLU A 455 27.01 13.65 3.43
N ALA A 456 25.94 14.41 3.69
CA ALA A 456 25.92 15.38 4.78
C ALA A 456 25.96 14.70 6.15
N GLU A 457 25.48 13.46 6.25
CA GLU A 457 25.55 12.62 7.45
C GLU A 457 26.99 12.33 7.88
N ASP A 458 27.93 12.23 6.94
CA ASP A 458 29.37 11.98 7.22
C ASP A 458 30.05 13.16 7.93
N LEU A 459 29.44 14.34 7.90
CA LEU A 459 29.92 15.47 8.70
C LEU A 459 29.72 15.26 10.20
N HIS A 460 28.85 14.30 10.59
CA HIS A 460 28.47 14.04 11.99
C HIS A 460 28.16 15.33 12.78
N ASN A 461 27.50 16.30 12.12
CA ASN A 461 27.25 17.63 12.64
C ASN A 461 25.74 17.92 12.73
N THR A 462 25.23 18.06 13.96
CA THR A 462 23.81 18.31 14.22
C THR A 462 23.32 19.65 13.64
N ARG A 463 24.20 20.66 13.57
CA ARG A 463 23.85 21.96 13.01
C ARG A 463 23.66 21.87 11.50
N ALA A 464 24.53 21.15 10.80
CA ALA A 464 24.38 20.89 9.37
C ALA A 464 23.06 20.18 9.06
N MET A 465 22.77 19.12 9.81
CA MET A 465 21.53 18.36 9.62
C MET A 465 20.27 19.18 9.92
N GLU A 466 20.28 20.07 10.92
CA GLU A 466 19.14 20.95 11.19
C GLU A 466 18.97 22.04 10.13
N ASP A 467 20.04 22.67 9.66
CA ASP A 467 19.97 23.63 8.56
C ASP A 467 19.38 23.01 7.29
N LEU A 468 19.81 21.78 6.95
CA LEU A 468 19.27 21.02 5.83
C LEU A 468 17.82 20.59 6.08
N ARG A 469 17.47 20.20 7.31
CA ARG A 469 16.09 19.87 7.67
C ARG A 469 15.15 21.07 7.45
N LEU A 470 15.56 22.29 7.79
CA LEU A 470 14.78 23.50 7.52
C LEU A 470 14.55 23.72 6.02
N CYS A 471 15.54 23.40 5.20
CA CYS A 471 15.37 23.41 3.74
C CYS A 471 14.42 22.30 3.28
N ALA A 472 14.55 21.09 3.83
CA ALA A 472 13.66 19.96 3.52
C ALA A 472 12.19 20.25 3.87
N LEU A 473 11.89 20.93 4.97
CA LEU A 473 10.53 21.35 5.33
C LEU A 473 9.90 22.24 4.24
N GLU A 474 10.67 23.17 3.65
CA GLU A 474 10.15 24.01 2.56
C GLU A 474 9.99 23.20 1.26
N MET A 475 10.85 22.23 1.01
CA MET A 475 10.70 21.30 -0.10
C MET A 475 9.38 20.51 0.02
N ILE A 476 9.10 19.92 1.19
CA ILE A 476 7.84 19.18 1.46
C ILE A 476 6.64 20.14 1.36
N ARG A 477 6.77 21.36 1.91
CA ARG A 477 5.69 22.36 1.80
C ARG A 477 5.36 22.70 0.35
N ARG A 478 6.37 22.91 -0.51
CA ARG A 478 6.14 23.15 -1.94
C ARG A 478 5.56 21.93 -2.66
N TYR A 479 6.03 20.72 -2.31
CA TYR A 479 5.49 19.46 -2.82
C TYR A 479 3.96 19.40 -2.65
N ILE A 480 3.43 19.83 -1.52
CA ILE A 480 1.98 19.80 -1.24
C ILE A 480 1.29 21.07 -1.77
N ARG A 481 1.89 22.26 -1.57
CA ARG A 481 1.27 23.54 -1.90
C ARG A 481 0.94 23.68 -3.37
N ILE A 482 1.94 23.48 -4.24
CA ILE A 482 1.79 23.75 -5.68
C ILE A 482 0.64 22.93 -6.30
N PRO A 483 0.59 21.60 -6.14
CA PRO A 483 -0.54 20.81 -6.64
C PRO A 483 -1.88 21.14 -5.95
N SER A 484 -1.87 21.48 -4.65
CA SER A 484 -3.10 21.89 -3.93
C SER A 484 -3.68 23.18 -4.48
N GLU A 485 -2.85 24.17 -4.74
CA GLU A 485 -3.28 25.45 -5.33
C GLU A 485 -3.77 25.27 -6.77
N ALA A 486 -3.10 24.43 -7.57
CA ALA A 486 -3.53 24.10 -8.91
C ALA A 486 -4.90 23.39 -8.91
N ALA A 487 -5.06 22.37 -8.07
CA ALA A 487 -6.33 21.66 -7.92
C ALA A 487 -7.46 22.60 -7.45
N ARG A 488 -7.19 23.51 -6.50
CA ARG A 488 -8.17 24.48 -5.99
C ARG A 488 -8.62 25.47 -7.07
N ARG A 489 -7.75 25.80 -8.05
CA ARG A 489 -8.16 26.65 -9.20
C ARG A 489 -9.14 25.94 -10.12
N VAL A 490 -8.99 24.63 -10.30
CA VAL A 490 -9.88 23.82 -11.14
C VAL A 490 -11.18 23.50 -10.39
N ASP A 491 -11.07 23.14 -9.12
CA ASP A 491 -12.21 22.76 -8.27
C ASP A 491 -12.16 23.49 -6.92
N PRO A 492 -12.87 24.62 -6.78
CA PRO A 492 -12.93 25.38 -5.53
C PRO A 492 -13.90 24.80 -4.49
N ASN A 493 -14.73 23.82 -4.85
CA ASN A 493 -15.87 23.39 -4.04
C ASN A 493 -15.60 22.13 -3.20
N HIS A 494 -14.86 21.16 -3.76
CA HIS A 494 -14.64 19.89 -3.09
C HIS A 494 -13.43 19.93 -2.15
N LEU A 495 -13.42 18.99 -1.20
CA LEU A 495 -12.41 18.93 -0.15
C LEU A 495 -11.10 18.34 -0.69
N ASN A 496 -9.98 19.01 -0.38
CA ASN A 496 -8.64 18.47 -0.56
C ASN A 496 -8.31 17.58 0.64
N LEU A 497 -8.24 16.26 0.41
CA LEU A 497 -8.07 15.25 1.44
C LEU A 497 -6.59 14.95 1.77
N GLY A 498 -5.62 15.55 1.06
CA GLY A 498 -4.19 15.38 1.32
C GLY A 498 -3.54 14.18 0.62
N ILE A 499 -2.41 13.71 1.15
CA ILE A 499 -1.45 12.80 0.48
C ILE A 499 -1.72 11.30 0.73
N ARG A 500 -2.45 10.88 1.75
CA ARG A 500 -2.59 9.47 2.19
C ARG A 500 -1.22 8.84 2.51
N TYR A 501 -0.51 9.36 3.49
CA TYR A 501 0.75 8.77 3.94
C TYR A 501 0.56 7.36 4.52
N ALA A 502 1.52 6.45 4.28
CA ALA A 502 1.45 5.07 4.78
C ALA A 502 1.54 4.98 6.30
N TRP A 503 2.42 5.79 6.91
CA TRP A 503 2.60 5.95 8.36
C TRP A 503 3.31 7.27 8.65
N LEU A 504 3.43 7.61 9.95
CA LEU A 504 4.22 8.76 10.39
C LEU A 504 5.71 8.42 10.40
N SER A 505 6.35 8.48 9.22
CA SER A 505 7.79 8.22 9.08
C SER A 505 8.67 9.36 9.64
N SER A 506 8.12 10.57 9.72
CA SER A 506 8.75 11.75 10.29
C SER A 506 7.70 12.80 10.68
N PRO A 507 7.89 13.58 11.76
CA PRO A 507 7.06 14.75 12.05
C PRO A 507 7.06 15.79 10.92
N ASP A 508 8.08 15.80 10.07
CA ASP A 508 8.22 16.72 8.94
C ASP A 508 7.16 16.52 7.86
N LEU A 509 6.48 15.36 7.84
CA LEU A 509 5.33 15.09 6.98
C LEU A 509 4.14 16.06 7.19
N ALA A 510 4.09 16.75 8.34
CA ALA A 510 3.10 17.79 8.58
C ALA A 510 3.32 19.07 7.75
N ALA A 511 4.54 19.28 7.22
CA ALA A 511 4.84 20.46 6.42
C ALA A 511 3.93 20.51 5.18
N GLY A 512 3.26 21.63 4.94
CA GLY A 512 2.32 21.81 3.83
C GLY A 512 0.88 21.38 4.12
N CYS A 513 0.58 20.80 5.30
CA CYS A 513 -0.79 20.43 5.66
C CYS A 513 -1.75 21.64 5.68
N GLU A 514 -1.23 22.87 5.83
CA GLU A 514 -2.02 24.10 5.79
C GLU A 514 -2.72 24.31 4.43
N TYR A 515 -2.26 23.67 3.35
CA TYR A 515 -2.84 23.77 2.01
C TYR A 515 -3.90 22.70 1.72
N THR A 516 -4.13 21.76 2.63
CA THR A 516 -5.18 20.74 2.53
C THR A 516 -6.32 21.02 3.50
N ASP A 517 -7.51 20.53 3.23
CA ASP A 517 -8.66 20.68 4.16
C ASP A 517 -8.61 19.63 5.28
N ILE A 518 -8.15 18.43 4.95
CA ILE A 518 -8.06 17.25 5.81
C ILE A 518 -6.65 16.67 5.69
N PHE A 519 -6.15 16.08 6.75
CA PHE A 519 -4.94 15.30 6.71
C PHE A 519 -5.29 13.80 6.56
N SER A 520 -4.72 13.12 5.58
CA SER A 520 -5.03 11.72 5.32
C SER A 520 -3.82 10.80 5.46
N PHE A 521 -4.07 9.59 5.90
CA PHE A 521 -3.08 8.53 6.05
C PHE A 521 -3.74 7.16 5.95
N ASN A 522 -2.94 6.13 5.68
CA ASN A 522 -3.34 4.73 5.74
C ASN A 522 -2.94 4.17 7.11
N CYS A 523 -3.78 3.33 7.71
CA CYS A 523 -3.54 2.88 9.08
C CYS A 523 -3.81 1.38 9.23
N TYR A 524 -2.81 0.58 8.94
CA TYR A 524 -2.86 -0.85 9.10
C TYR A 524 -2.46 -1.26 10.54
N SER A 525 -3.34 -0.97 11.50
CA SER A 525 -3.22 -1.35 12.91
C SER A 525 -4.48 -2.08 13.38
N MET A 526 -4.45 -2.73 14.54
CA MET A 526 -5.65 -3.29 15.16
C MET A 526 -6.50 -2.19 15.80
N ASP A 527 -5.87 -1.11 16.28
CA ASP A 527 -6.49 0.07 16.86
C ASP A 527 -5.92 1.34 16.19
N PRO A 528 -6.76 2.17 15.57
CA PRO A 528 -6.29 3.38 14.88
C PRO A 528 -6.06 4.57 15.80
N THR A 529 -6.45 4.50 17.08
CA THR A 529 -6.59 5.67 17.98
C THR A 529 -5.29 6.45 18.11
N SER A 530 -4.15 5.76 18.36
CA SER A 530 -2.87 6.45 18.55
C SER A 530 -2.42 7.21 17.31
N MET A 531 -2.57 6.61 16.13
CA MET A 531 -2.16 7.26 14.88
C MET A 531 -3.07 8.45 14.52
N ILE A 532 -4.38 8.33 14.80
CA ILE A 532 -5.32 9.46 14.66
C ILE A 532 -4.90 10.61 15.59
N GLU A 533 -4.59 10.30 16.86
CA GLU A 533 -4.14 11.28 17.85
C GLU A 533 -2.84 11.96 17.39
N ASP A 534 -1.81 11.17 17.03
CA ASP A 534 -0.50 11.69 16.63
C ASP A 534 -0.62 12.65 15.44
N PHE A 535 -1.32 12.26 14.38
CA PHE A 535 -1.47 13.12 13.21
C PHE A 535 -2.36 14.33 13.47
N SER A 536 -3.44 14.19 14.23
CA SER A 536 -4.33 15.32 14.51
C SER A 536 -3.67 16.38 15.41
N LEU A 537 -2.87 15.95 16.39
CA LEU A 537 -2.08 16.85 17.24
C LEU A 537 -0.96 17.54 16.46
N LEU A 538 -0.25 16.77 15.63
CA LEU A 538 0.87 17.26 14.84
C LEU A 538 0.44 18.33 13.83
N THR A 539 -0.71 18.13 13.18
CA THR A 539 -1.18 19.00 12.09
C THR A 539 -2.22 20.05 12.52
N GLY A 540 -2.88 19.83 13.65
CA GLY A 540 -4.04 20.65 14.07
C GLY A 540 -5.27 20.48 13.15
N LYS A 541 -5.30 19.42 12.31
CA LYS A 541 -6.34 19.19 11.29
C LYS A 541 -7.23 18.00 11.68
N PRO A 542 -8.48 17.96 11.17
CA PRO A 542 -9.23 16.73 11.14
C PRO A 542 -8.54 15.73 10.20
N VAL A 543 -8.74 14.43 10.47
CA VAL A 543 -8.08 13.37 9.75
C VAL A 543 -9.06 12.39 9.12
N ILE A 544 -8.62 11.72 8.03
CA ILE A 544 -9.35 10.62 7.42
C ILE A 544 -8.37 9.47 7.15
N ILE A 545 -8.80 8.23 7.44
CA ILE A 545 -8.03 7.04 7.15
C ILE A 545 -8.41 6.56 5.75
N GLY A 546 -7.42 6.56 4.86
CA GLY A 546 -7.61 6.16 3.46
C GLY A 546 -7.67 4.67 3.24
N GLU A 547 -6.93 3.88 4.04
CA GLU A 547 -6.88 2.43 3.94
C GLU A 547 -6.68 1.76 5.29
N PHE A 548 -7.38 0.65 5.49
CA PHE A 548 -7.11 -0.35 6.53
C PHE A 548 -7.71 -1.70 6.12
N HIS A 549 -7.15 -2.81 6.59
CA HIS A 549 -7.76 -4.12 6.39
C HIS A 549 -7.43 -5.12 7.50
N PHE A 550 -8.20 -6.20 7.51
CA PHE A 550 -7.95 -7.41 8.28
C PHE A 550 -8.11 -8.62 7.37
N GLY A 551 -7.17 -9.56 7.41
CA GLY A 551 -7.24 -10.79 6.63
C GLY A 551 -7.26 -12.02 7.51
N ALA A 552 -7.80 -13.12 6.99
CA ALA A 552 -7.82 -14.42 7.63
C ALA A 552 -7.32 -15.51 6.67
N LEU A 553 -7.17 -16.75 7.15
CA LEU A 553 -6.65 -17.87 6.36
C LEU A 553 -7.64 -19.03 6.24
N ASP A 554 -8.92 -18.80 6.57
CA ASP A 554 -9.93 -19.84 6.71
C ASP A 554 -10.84 -20.00 5.48
N ARG A 555 -10.57 -19.31 4.38
CA ARG A 555 -11.37 -19.31 3.14
C ARG A 555 -10.56 -19.41 1.85
N GLY A 556 -9.52 -20.25 1.86
CA GLY A 556 -8.83 -20.67 0.63
C GLY A 556 -7.68 -19.77 0.14
N MET A 557 -7.47 -18.61 0.71
CA MET A 557 -6.29 -17.79 0.43
C MET A 557 -5.16 -18.12 1.42
N ASP A 558 -3.92 -17.77 1.03
CA ASP A 558 -2.71 -18.20 1.75
C ASP A 558 -2.02 -17.08 2.53
N ALA A 559 -2.47 -15.85 2.36
CA ALA A 559 -1.89 -14.68 3.01
C ALA A 559 -2.96 -13.75 3.57
N THR A 560 -2.65 -13.15 4.73
CA THR A 560 -3.57 -12.27 5.47
C THR A 560 -3.48 -10.80 5.06
N GLY A 561 -2.43 -10.42 4.32
CA GLY A 561 -2.06 -9.03 4.24
C GLY A 561 -1.45 -8.52 5.55
N LEU A 562 -1.47 -7.20 5.75
CA LEU A 562 -0.70 -6.52 6.80
C LEU A 562 -1.23 -6.78 8.23
N ARG A 563 -2.50 -7.18 8.39
CA ARG A 563 -3.10 -7.55 9.69
C ARG A 563 -3.85 -8.86 9.57
N GLY A 564 -3.43 -9.84 10.39
CA GLY A 564 -4.01 -11.16 10.41
C GLY A 564 -4.91 -11.38 11.62
N VAL A 565 -6.04 -12.00 11.41
CA VAL A 565 -6.95 -12.46 12.46
C VAL A 565 -7.33 -13.93 12.23
N GLU A 566 -7.86 -14.62 13.27
CA GLU A 566 -8.04 -16.06 13.27
C GLU A 566 -9.06 -16.56 12.23
N SER A 567 -10.11 -15.78 11.92
CA SER A 567 -11.22 -16.21 11.06
C SER A 567 -12.02 -15.04 10.48
N GLN A 568 -12.99 -15.34 9.59
CA GLN A 568 -13.92 -14.33 9.06
C GLN A 568 -14.79 -13.71 10.17
N THR A 569 -15.12 -14.42 11.23
CA THR A 569 -15.81 -13.87 12.40
C THR A 569 -14.92 -12.84 13.11
N GLU A 570 -13.66 -13.18 13.32
CA GLU A 570 -12.69 -12.26 13.94
C GLU A 570 -12.40 -11.04 13.05
N ARG A 571 -12.49 -11.17 11.71
CA ARG A 571 -12.45 -10.01 10.79
C ARG A 571 -13.60 -9.04 11.05
N GLY A 572 -14.82 -9.57 11.26
CA GLY A 572 -16.00 -8.76 11.60
C GLY A 572 -15.87 -8.04 12.94
N ILE A 573 -15.31 -8.71 13.96
CA ILE A 573 -15.01 -8.13 15.27
C ILE A 573 -13.95 -7.04 15.13
N ALA A 574 -12.85 -7.30 14.40
CA ALA A 574 -11.78 -6.33 14.15
C ALA A 574 -12.29 -5.08 13.43
N TYR A 575 -13.10 -5.26 12.38
CA TYR A 575 -13.71 -4.14 11.66
C TYR A 575 -14.58 -3.28 12.58
N ARG A 576 -15.44 -3.91 13.40
CA ARG A 576 -16.31 -3.17 14.32
C ARG A 576 -15.50 -2.43 15.38
N TYR A 577 -14.49 -3.07 15.96
CA TYR A 577 -13.60 -2.43 16.94
C TYR A 577 -12.93 -1.21 16.33
N TYR A 578 -12.29 -1.40 15.17
CA TYR A 578 -11.56 -0.34 14.46
C TYR A 578 -12.46 0.87 14.13
N MET A 579 -13.62 0.62 13.51
CA MET A 579 -14.55 1.67 13.11
C MET A 579 -15.15 2.41 14.31
N HIS A 580 -15.42 1.72 15.41
CA HIS A 580 -15.91 2.36 16.64
C HIS A 580 -14.86 3.26 17.26
N HIS A 581 -13.61 2.84 17.33
CA HIS A 581 -12.52 3.63 17.89
C HIS A 581 -12.18 4.83 16.99
N ALA A 582 -12.18 4.65 15.66
CA ALA A 582 -12.05 5.76 14.72
C ALA A 582 -13.20 6.77 14.87
N ALA A 583 -14.45 6.30 14.94
CA ALA A 583 -15.62 7.16 15.06
C ALA A 583 -15.70 7.89 16.42
N ALA A 584 -15.25 7.26 17.49
CA ALA A 584 -15.21 7.89 18.83
C ALA A 584 -14.20 9.04 18.91
N HIS A 585 -13.16 9.02 18.08
CA HIS A 585 -12.12 10.04 18.10
C HIS A 585 -12.61 11.37 17.50
N PRO A 586 -12.47 12.51 18.21
CA PRO A 586 -13.08 13.78 17.82
C PRO A 586 -12.50 14.41 16.54
N ALA A 587 -11.29 14.02 16.14
CA ALA A 587 -10.66 14.52 14.92
C ALA A 587 -10.90 13.61 13.69
N CYS A 588 -11.39 12.38 13.85
CA CYS A 588 -11.57 11.45 12.74
C CYS A 588 -12.90 11.71 12.00
N LEU A 589 -12.83 11.75 10.68
CA LEU A 589 -13.94 12.03 9.76
C LEU A 589 -14.41 10.80 8.98
N GLY A 590 -13.62 9.74 8.95
CA GLY A 590 -13.93 8.53 8.21
C GLY A 590 -12.77 7.55 8.15
N ALA A 591 -13.09 6.32 7.72
CA ALA A 591 -12.12 5.29 7.42
C ALA A 591 -12.64 4.39 6.30
N HIS A 592 -11.75 4.05 5.34
CA HIS A 592 -12.06 3.26 4.16
C HIS A 592 -11.37 1.91 4.23
N TYR A 593 -12.13 0.86 3.96
CA TYR A 593 -11.65 -0.51 4.04
C TYR A 593 -11.01 -0.96 2.72
N PHE A 594 -9.79 -1.38 2.74
CA PHE A 594 -9.04 -1.92 1.61
C PHE A 594 -9.10 -3.45 1.63
N ILE A 595 -9.91 -4.12 0.78
CA ILE A 595 -10.63 -3.72 -0.43
C ILE A 595 -11.97 -4.47 -0.55
N LEU A 596 -12.78 -4.19 -1.61
CA LEU A 596 -14.06 -4.87 -1.82
C LEU A 596 -13.91 -6.38 -2.11
N TYR A 597 -13.00 -6.77 -2.99
CA TYR A 597 -12.74 -8.18 -3.36
C TYR A 597 -11.42 -8.68 -2.78
N ASP A 598 -11.32 -9.97 -2.49
CA ASP A 598 -10.02 -10.61 -2.30
C ASP A 598 -9.16 -10.41 -3.54
N GLN A 599 -7.86 -10.43 -3.34
CA GLN A 599 -6.93 -10.34 -4.47
C GLN A 599 -6.83 -11.70 -5.18
N ALA A 600 -6.27 -11.70 -6.40
CA ALA A 600 -6.11 -12.93 -7.17
C ALA A 600 -5.13 -13.89 -6.48
N TYR A 601 -5.47 -15.20 -6.39
CA TYR A 601 -4.65 -16.19 -5.68
C TYR A 601 -3.20 -16.27 -6.16
N LEU A 602 -2.97 -16.21 -7.48
CA LEU A 602 -1.62 -16.21 -8.06
C LEU A 602 -0.96 -14.82 -8.07
N GLY A 603 -1.55 -13.85 -7.42
CA GLY A 603 -1.10 -12.48 -7.30
C GLY A 603 -1.69 -11.53 -8.34
N ARG A 604 -2.13 -10.35 -7.88
CA ARG A 604 -2.55 -9.26 -8.75
C ARG A 604 -1.35 -8.69 -9.54
N PHE A 605 -1.51 -7.55 -10.20
CA PHE A 605 -0.46 -6.97 -11.05
C PHE A 605 0.91 -6.82 -10.36
N ASP A 606 0.97 -6.45 -9.07
CA ASP A 606 2.18 -6.30 -8.27
C ASP A 606 2.60 -7.57 -7.51
N GLY A 607 1.73 -8.57 -7.45
CA GLY A 607 1.97 -9.86 -6.81
C GLY A 607 1.33 -10.07 -5.45
N GLU A 608 0.55 -9.13 -4.91
CA GLU A 608 -0.24 -9.40 -3.71
C GLU A 608 -1.34 -10.43 -3.97
N ASN A 609 -1.63 -11.25 -2.95
CA ASN A 609 -2.67 -12.28 -3.00
C ASN A 609 -3.36 -12.46 -1.63
N TYR A 610 -3.79 -11.38 -1.04
CA TYR A 610 -4.31 -11.34 0.33
C TYR A 610 -5.81 -11.65 0.42
N GLN A 611 -6.20 -12.36 1.48
CA GLN A 611 -7.62 -12.56 1.85
C GLN A 611 -8.10 -11.39 2.71
N ILE A 612 -8.43 -10.30 2.07
CA ILE A 612 -8.83 -9.05 2.73
C ILE A 612 -10.16 -8.50 2.23
N GLY A 613 -10.71 -9.07 1.15
CA GLY A 613 -11.95 -8.62 0.54
C GLY A 613 -13.21 -8.88 1.39
N ALA A 614 -14.24 -8.13 1.13
CA ALA A 614 -15.60 -8.44 1.58
C ALA A 614 -16.22 -9.58 0.75
N LEU A 615 -15.69 -9.76 -0.47
CA LEU A 615 -16.12 -10.73 -1.48
C LEU A 615 -14.94 -11.59 -1.92
N ASP A 616 -15.21 -12.87 -2.21
CA ASP A 616 -14.26 -13.77 -2.85
C ASP A 616 -14.22 -13.58 -4.39
N VAL A 617 -13.35 -14.34 -5.07
CA VAL A 617 -13.21 -14.30 -6.55
C VAL A 617 -14.47 -14.72 -7.30
N CYS A 618 -15.41 -15.42 -6.64
CA CYS A 618 -16.71 -15.82 -7.16
C CYS A 618 -17.81 -14.80 -6.82
N SER A 619 -17.45 -13.58 -6.39
CA SER A 619 -18.37 -12.54 -5.93
C SER A 619 -19.29 -12.96 -4.77
N ARG A 620 -18.85 -13.93 -3.94
CA ARG A 620 -19.61 -14.37 -2.77
C ARG A 620 -19.16 -13.58 -1.54
N PRO A 621 -20.11 -12.96 -0.79
CA PRO A 621 -19.75 -12.27 0.45
C PRO A 621 -19.33 -13.27 1.54
N TYR A 622 -18.47 -12.82 2.44
CA TYR A 622 -18.15 -13.52 3.68
C TYR A 622 -19.18 -13.14 4.76
N PRO A 623 -20.21 -13.96 5.04
CA PRO A 623 -21.34 -13.55 5.86
C PRO A 623 -20.91 -13.08 7.25
N GLU A 624 -19.96 -13.80 7.88
CA GLU A 624 -19.47 -13.51 9.22
C GLU A 624 -18.78 -12.14 9.29
N PHE A 625 -17.99 -11.80 8.26
CA PHE A 625 -17.36 -10.48 8.13
C PHE A 625 -18.40 -9.38 7.89
N ILE A 626 -19.34 -9.63 6.98
CA ILE A 626 -20.40 -8.67 6.64
C ILE A 626 -21.32 -8.36 7.81
N ASP A 627 -21.60 -9.34 8.67
CA ASP A 627 -22.38 -9.12 9.91
C ASP A 627 -21.66 -8.12 10.82
N GLY A 628 -20.34 -8.21 10.95
CA GLY A 628 -19.53 -7.24 11.68
C GLY A 628 -19.55 -5.84 11.04
N VAL A 629 -19.43 -5.77 9.72
CA VAL A 629 -19.49 -4.50 8.95
C VAL A 629 -20.86 -3.81 9.14
N ARG A 630 -21.95 -4.54 8.97
CA ARG A 630 -23.32 -4.00 9.12
C ARG A 630 -23.58 -3.49 10.54
N ARG A 631 -23.13 -4.25 11.53
CA ARG A 631 -23.27 -3.88 12.95
C ARG A 631 -22.46 -2.61 13.24
N ALA A 632 -21.20 -2.54 12.81
CA ALA A 632 -20.36 -1.37 12.99
C ALA A 632 -20.99 -0.13 12.36
N ASN A 633 -21.38 -0.21 11.07
CA ASN A 633 -21.94 0.93 10.33
C ASN A 633 -23.33 1.33 10.86
N GLY A 634 -24.11 0.40 11.43
CA GLY A 634 -25.37 0.68 12.09
C GLY A 634 -25.23 1.49 13.39
N GLU A 635 -24.16 1.24 14.14
CA GLU A 635 -23.85 1.87 15.42
C GLU A 635 -23.00 3.15 15.26
N LEU A 636 -22.40 3.37 14.10
CA LEU A 636 -21.34 4.35 13.80
C LEU A 636 -21.66 5.78 14.27
N TYR A 637 -22.83 6.31 13.91
CA TYR A 637 -23.19 7.68 14.26
C TYR A 637 -23.51 7.84 15.76
N ALA A 638 -24.04 6.81 16.42
CA ALA A 638 -24.25 6.84 17.87
C ALA A 638 -22.92 6.85 18.63
N VAL A 639 -21.92 6.11 18.13
CA VAL A 639 -20.55 6.12 18.67
C VAL A 639 -19.91 7.51 18.43
N ALA A 640 -19.96 8.00 17.20
CA ALA A 640 -19.40 9.31 16.85
C ALA A 640 -20.03 10.47 17.66
N ASP A 641 -21.33 10.41 17.92
CA ASP A 641 -22.01 11.40 18.76
C ASP A 641 -21.78 11.19 20.26
N GLY A 642 -21.21 10.06 20.68
CA GLY A 642 -20.93 9.71 22.08
C GLY A 642 -22.17 9.23 22.86
N THR A 643 -23.26 8.90 22.17
CA THR A 643 -24.45 8.29 22.77
C THR A 643 -24.33 6.79 22.97
N LEU A 644 -23.38 6.17 22.27
CA LEU A 644 -22.93 4.78 22.43
C LEU A 644 -21.42 4.76 22.67
N ALA A 645 -20.96 4.03 23.67
CA ALA A 645 -19.52 3.81 23.87
C ALA A 645 -18.96 2.90 22.75
N PRO A 646 -17.69 3.09 22.32
CA PRO A 646 -17.03 2.16 21.44
C PRO A 646 -16.98 0.76 22.06
N THR A 647 -16.95 -0.28 21.22
CA THR A 647 -16.88 -1.67 21.71
C THR A 647 -15.51 -1.98 22.27
N ASP A 648 -15.47 -2.76 23.37
CA ASP A 648 -14.22 -3.30 23.94
C ASP A 648 -13.91 -4.72 23.41
N GLU A 649 -14.78 -5.26 22.54
CA GLU A 649 -14.60 -6.59 21.95
C GLU A 649 -13.49 -6.54 20.91
N ALA A 650 -12.29 -7.00 21.29
CA ALA A 650 -11.12 -7.06 20.42
C ALA A 650 -11.01 -8.42 19.74
N ALA A 651 -10.58 -8.41 18.48
CA ALA A 651 -10.38 -9.62 17.70
C ALA A 651 -9.12 -10.39 18.12
N LYS A 652 -9.12 -11.68 17.86
CA LYS A 652 -7.95 -12.54 18.04
C LYS A 652 -6.97 -12.35 16.87
N GLU A 653 -5.94 -11.57 17.14
CA GLU A 653 -4.86 -11.32 16.18
C GLU A 653 -3.98 -12.56 16.02
N ILE A 654 -3.57 -12.85 14.79
CA ILE A 654 -2.54 -13.83 14.46
C ILE A 654 -1.39 -13.11 13.74
N PRO A 655 -0.15 -13.67 13.78
CA PRO A 655 0.93 -13.14 12.96
C PRO A 655 0.52 -13.06 11.49
N ALA A 656 0.79 -11.92 10.86
CA ALA A 656 0.43 -11.67 9.48
C ALA A 656 1.33 -12.44 8.49
N ILE A 657 0.74 -12.88 7.38
CA ILE A 657 1.48 -13.30 6.18
C ILE A 657 1.31 -12.20 5.15
N SER A 658 2.37 -11.45 4.94
CA SER A 658 2.42 -10.30 4.01
C SER A 658 3.79 -10.19 3.35
N TYR A 659 3.86 -9.55 2.19
CA TYR A 659 5.07 -9.30 1.41
C TYR A 659 4.89 -8.09 0.50
#